data_34bc0f7ecf4a3457411d26368af4dfd2
#
_entry.id   34bc0f7ecf4a3457411d26368af4dfd2
#
_cell.length_a   1.000
_cell.length_b   1.000
_cell.length_c   1.000
_cell.angle_alpha   90.00
_cell.angle_beta   90.00
_cell.angle_gamma   90.00
#
_symmetry.space_group_name_H-M   'P 1'
#
loop_
_entity.id
_entity.type
_entity.pdbx_description
1 polymer ?
#
loop_
_entity_poly.entity_id
_entity_poly.type
_entity_poly.pdbx_seq_one_letter_code
_entity_poly.pdbx_strand_id
1 'polypeptide(L)'
;MVSYRRLAMRVLGHVPVPFGKKKAAPPPRIAAQRIAALALACAMMTGMTLPAFAATYDIVSGSIDIHATESGNLISQWNWNDENKKEYVRDSDGPIQNRPDNDITITGTSTGNTVTIDADKDQTANVTLDNVEINASSTGQAAVDVTGSGNTNIELNGDNTLTGGNWYAGLQHNKETDAEGNETSGKLTITDTDNDGKLTATGDFGGAGIGGGNMKDAGKIEITGGSITATGGLDGAGIGGGGSGGDADITISGGTINAIGGTDPWGQPGAIGGAGIGGGGSGGNATVTITGDAVIEKASGGGGCAGIGGGYSSKSDVTISGNATIEKATGGEQSAGIGGGGWMSTGTVTIKDNATIKNAQGGDGGAGIGGGVYGSTTVSIEGTPTIESTTGGNNGAGIGGGALGLGDVTIKGNAEIKNATGGDEGAGIGGGAGSLGDVDIEGKVTIQNAQGGIGAAGIGGGAESEPDDDGTGNKTGNKISIQGTEAGSPNITAKGGTAGTILSLKSGEEEAISGGAAIGSGSVTNGQKKAKAAITIKGKVTIDATAGGKLADKDAIAIGDALTGEQKFAGLPVGAVITRKDLDGKDLTLEGDKPTEPEKPEKPDPEKPNPNPNPENPNPNPENPNPNPENPNPNPENPNPNPENPNPNPENPNPNPENPNPNPENPNPNPENPNPNPENPNPNPENPNPNPENPNPNP
;
A
#
# COMPACT_ATOMS: atom_id res chain seq x y z
N MET A 1 23.30 -37.16 17.55
CA MET A 1 24.53 -36.41 17.94
C MET A 1 25.40 -35.89 16.79
N VAL A 2 25.20 -36.34 15.56
CA VAL A 2 25.97 -35.89 14.37
C VAL A 2 25.27 -34.73 13.66
N SER A 3 23.96 -34.63 13.74
CA SER A 3 23.15 -33.58 13.08
C SER A 3 23.34 -32.19 13.72
N TYR A 4 23.33 -32.10 15.05
CA TYR A 4 23.51 -30.82 15.76
C TYR A 4 24.87 -30.14 15.54
N ARG A 5 25.92 -30.92 15.34
CA ARG A 5 27.24 -30.35 15.02
C ARG A 5 27.27 -29.72 13.62
N ARG A 6 26.45 -30.22 12.68
CA ARG A 6 26.38 -29.63 11.33
C ARG A 6 25.54 -28.35 11.31
N LEU A 7 24.47 -28.31 12.09
CA LEU A 7 23.63 -27.14 12.21
C LEU A 7 24.37 -25.99 12.92
N ALA A 8 24.99 -26.27 14.07
CA ALA A 8 25.78 -25.27 14.80
C ALA A 8 26.97 -24.74 13.99
N MET A 9 27.60 -25.55 13.11
CA MET A 9 28.68 -25.11 12.24
C MET A 9 28.17 -24.32 11.01
N ARG A 10 26.93 -24.53 10.57
CA ARG A 10 26.32 -23.69 9.51
C ARG A 10 25.90 -22.32 10.04
N VAL A 11 25.33 -22.25 11.25
CA VAL A 11 24.88 -20.98 11.86
C VAL A 11 26.07 -20.14 12.37
N LEU A 12 27.09 -20.76 12.95
CA LEU A 12 28.22 -20.02 13.50
C LEU A 12 29.34 -19.68 12.51
N GLY A 13 29.29 -20.21 11.30
CA GLY A 13 30.33 -19.97 10.28
C GLY A 13 31.76 -20.17 10.84
N HIS A 14 32.61 -20.87 10.16
CA HIS A 14 34.00 -20.98 10.52
C HIS A 14 34.58 -19.56 10.67
N VAL A 15 34.89 -19.12 11.88
CA VAL A 15 35.66 -17.91 12.16
C VAL A 15 37.14 -18.28 12.02
N PRO A 16 37.81 -17.91 10.94
CA PRO A 16 39.28 -17.97 10.93
C PRO A 16 39.76 -16.80 11.79
N VAL A 17 40.54 -17.08 12.79
CA VAL A 17 41.28 -16.06 13.56
C VAL A 17 42.36 -15.47 12.62
N PRO A 18 42.27 -14.21 12.22
CA PRO A 18 43.31 -13.61 11.42
C PRO A 18 44.36 -12.98 12.33
N PHE A 19 45.57 -13.51 12.29
CA PHE A 19 46.75 -12.70 12.58
C PHE A 19 46.95 -11.71 11.41
N GLY A 20 46.73 -10.43 11.70
CA GLY A 20 47.33 -9.29 11.03
C GLY A 20 46.88 -8.96 9.60
N LYS A 21 46.03 -7.96 9.48
CA LYS A 21 46.20 -6.70 8.73
C LYS A 21 44.82 -5.99 8.65
N LYS A 22 44.82 -4.72 9.03
CA LYS A 22 43.65 -3.84 8.97
C LYS A 22 43.11 -3.77 7.55
N LYS A 23 41.85 -4.20 7.35
CA LYS A 23 40.99 -3.80 6.21
C LYS A 23 39.65 -3.29 6.73
N ALA A 24 39.10 -2.34 6.00
CA ALA A 24 37.91 -1.58 6.33
C ALA A 24 36.72 -2.44 6.75
N ALA A 25 35.91 -1.92 7.68
CA ALA A 25 34.71 -2.55 8.19
C ALA A 25 33.67 -2.75 7.09
N PRO A 26 32.99 -3.90 7.03
CA PRO A 26 31.83 -4.07 6.17
C PRO A 26 30.63 -3.27 6.71
N PRO A 27 29.67 -2.87 5.85
CA PRO A 27 28.56 -2.03 6.21
C PRO A 27 27.64 -2.69 7.27
N PRO A 28 26.92 -1.90 8.08
CA PRO A 28 26.24 -2.35 9.30
C PRO A 28 25.04 -3.31 9.10
N ARG A 29 24.63 -3.57 7.85
CA ARG A 29 23.44 -4.39 7.53
C ARG A 29 23.54 -5.87 7.90
N ILE A 30 24.74 -6.47 7.91
CA ILE A 30 24.90 -7.90 8.22
C ILE A 30 24.81 -8.19 9.74
N ALA A 31 25.04 -7.19 10.59
CA ALA A 31 24.98 -7.37 12.04
C ALA A 31 23.54 -7.43 12.58
N ALA A 32 22.60 -6.68 12.00
CA ALA A 32 21.22 -6.63 12.46
C ALA A 32 20.45 -7.94 12.16
N GLN A 33 20.63 -8.51 10.97
CA GLN A 33 20.02 -9.79 10.60
C GLN A 33 20.57 -10.96 11.44
N ARG A 34 21.87 -10.92 11.78
CA ARG A 34 22.48 -11.95 12.65
C ARG A 34 22.02 -11.83 14.10
N ILE A 35 21.69 -10.64 14.57
CA ILE A 35 21.16 -10.41 15.93
C ILE A 35 19.70 -10.84 16.01
N ALA A 36 18.90 -10.61 14.98
CA ALA A 36 17.51 -11.07 14.93
C ALA A 36 17.41 -12.60 14.88
N ALA A 37 18.22 -13.26 14.04
CA ALA A 37 18.28 -14.71 13.99
C ALA A 37 18.82 -15.32 15.31
N LEU A 38 19.76 -14.66 15.98
CA LEU A 38 20.26 -15.11 17.28
C LEU A 38 19.27 -14.86 18.41
N ALA A 39 18.50 -13.78 18.36
CA ALA A 39 17.43 -13.48 19.32
C ALA A 39 16.26 -14.47 19.19
N LEU A 40 15.90 -14.86 17.96
CA LEU A 40 14.88 -15.88 17.71
C LEU A 40 15.35 -17.26 18.16
N ALA A 41 16.58 -17.63 17.87
CA ALA A 41 17.19 -18.88 18.36
C ALA A 41 17.34 -18.92 19.90
N CYS A 42 17.61 -17.78 20.55
CA CYS A 42 17.66 -17.70 22.02
C CYS A 42 16.27 -17.70 22.66
N ALA A 43 15.25 -17.13 22.01
CA ALA A 43 13.87 -17.19 22.50
C ALA A 43 13.30 -18.61 22.45
N MET A 44 13.70 -19.41 21.45
CA MET A 44 13.35 -20.85 21.38
C MET A 44 14.07 -21.71 22.42
N MET A 45 15.21 -21.28 22.99
CA MET A 45 15.98 -22.09 23.95
C MET A 45 15.62 -21.86 25.43
N THR A 46 14.85 -20.84 25.78
CA THR A 46 14.52 -20.54 27.19
C THR A 46 13.28 -21.24 27.70
N GLY A 47 12.54 -21.98 26.84
CA GLY A 47 11.39 -22.79 27.23
C GLY A 47 11.65 -24.31 27.28
N MET A 48 12.87 -24.80 27.03
CA MET A 48 13.13 -26.25 26.99
C MET A 48 13.33 -26.87 28.34
N THR A 49 12.30 -27.51 28.87
CA THR A 49 12.43 -28.64 29.80
C THR A 49 12.21 -29.91 28.99
N LEU A 50 13.31 -30.65 28.77
CA LEU A 50 13.45 -31.99 28.15
C LEU A 50 13.61 -31.98 26.59
N PRO A 51 14.49 -32.83 26.05
CA PRO A 51 14.57 -33.04 24.62
C PRO A 51 13.36 -33.86 24.15
N ALA A 52 12.34 -33.19 23.68
CA ALA A 52 11.33 -33.85 22.86
C ALA A 52 12.04 -34.29 21.56
N PHE A 53 11.95 -35.56 21.22
CA PHE A 53 12.28 -36.01 19.87
C PHE A 53 11.25 -35.35 18.95
N ALA A 54 11.69 -34.59 17.95
CA ALA A 54 10.81 -34.06 16.92
C ALA A 54 10.01 -35.22 16.34
N ALA A 55 8.71 -35.28 16.66
CA ALA A 55 7.86 -36.29 16.09
C ALA A 55 7.25 -35.79 14.79
N THR A 56 7.21 -36.68 13.81
CA THR A 56 6.55 -36.40 12.50
C THR A 56 5.19 -37.07 12.52
N TYR A 57 4.15 -36.30 12.20
CA TYR A 57 2.77 -36.76 12.17
C TYR A 57 2.30 -36.79 10.71
N ASP A 58 1.99 -37.99 10.22
CA ASP A 58 1.51 -38.18 8.87
C ASP A 58 -0.02 -37.97 8.83
N ILE A 59 -0.46 -36.92 8.09
CA ILE A 59 -1.88 -36.56 7.94
C ILE A 59 -2.72 -37.69 7.28
N VAL A 60 -2.11 -38.60 6.58
CA VAL A 60 -2.79 -39.79 6.04
C VAL A 60 -3.44 -40.61 7.16
N SER A 61 -2.80 -40.69 8.31
CA SER A 61 -3.22 -41.49 9.45
C SER A 61 -4.45 -40.98 10.18
N GLY A 62 -4.77 -39.69 10.06
CA GLY A 62 -5.94 -39.07 10.73
C GLY A 62 -5.81 -37.56 10.84
N SER A 63 -6.92 -36.90 11.15
CA SER A 63 -6.93 -35.45 11.44
C SER A 63 -6.09 -35.14 12.69
N ILE A 64 -5.47 -33.97 12.68
CA ILE A 64 -4.51 -33.57 13.73
C ILE A 64 -5.05 -32.33 14.45
N ASP A 65 -5.19 -32.42 15.77
CA ASP A 65 -5.51 -31.32 16.66
C ASP A 65 -4.24 -30.97 17.47
N ILE A 66 -3.80 -29.73 17.43
CA ILE A 66 -2.66 -29.16 18.17
C ILE A 66 -3.20 -28.11 19.11
N HIS A 67 -2.91 -28.23 20.41
CA HIS A 67 -3.32 -27.26 21.41
C HIS A 67 -2.09 -26.75 22.19
N ALA A 68 -1.73 -25.48 21.95
CA ALA A 68 -0.65 -24.82 22.69
C ALA A 68 -1.16 -24.29 24.04
N THR A 69 -0.60 -24.83 25.13
CA THR A 69 -0.99 -24.52 26.50
C THR A 69 0.20 -23.97 27.30
N GLU A 70 -0.05 -23.48 28.52
CA GLU A 70 1.00 -23.09 29.48
C GLU A 70 2.02 -24.22 29.75
N SER A 71 1.60 -25.50 29.63
CA SER A 71 2.45 -26.66 29.84
C SER A 71 3.24 -27.08 28.59
N GLY A 72 3.06 -26.44 27.47
CA GLY A 72 3.58 -26.81 26.14
C GLY A 72 2.48 -27.28 25.20
N ASN A 73 2.87 -27.69 23.99
CA ASN A 73 1.92 -28.14 22.98
C ASN A 73 1.46 -29.58 23.26
N LEU A 74 0.18 -29.81 23.07
CA LEU A 74 -0.47 -31.10 23.13
C LEU A 74 -0.99 -31.45 21.74
N ILE A 75 -0.64 -32.64 21.26
CA ILE A 75 -1.09 -33.14 19.96
C ILE A 75 -2.00 -34.33 20.08
N SER A 76 -3.05 -34.35 19.28
CA SER A 76 -3.96 -35.50 19.13
C SER A 76 -4.14 -35.80 17.66
N GLN A 77 -4.09 -37.07 17.28
CA GLN A 77 -4.39 -37.54 15.94
C GLN A 77 -5.51 -38.57 15.97
N TRP A 78 -6.53 -38.40 15.14
CA TRP A 78 -7.76 -39.17 15.26
C TRP A 78 -8.50 -39.32 13.92
N ASN A 79 -9.38 -40.35 13.84
CA ASN A 79 -10.34 -40.57 12.76
C ASN A 79 -11.76 -40.71 13.31
N TRP A 80 -12.76 -40.55 12.46
CA TRP A 80 -14.12 -40.96 12.79
C TRP A 80 -14.28 -42.48 12.58
N ASN A 81 -14.79 -43.19 13.60
CA ASN A 81 -15.18 -44.58 13.44
C ASN A 81 -16.62 -44.71 12.91
N ASP A 82 -17.06 -45.96 12.64
CA ASP A 82 -18.40 -46.27 12.14
C ASP A 82 -19.54 -45.81 13.05
N GLU A 83 -19.25 -45.53 14.34
CA GLU A 83 -20.22 -44.99 15.29
C GLU A 83 -20.19 -43.46 15.41
N ASN A 84 -19.53 -42.74 14.51
CA ASN A 84 -19.29 -41.28 14.54
C ASN A 84 -18.63 -40.80 15.84
N LYS A 85 -17.71 -41.61 16.39
CA LYS A 85 -16.86 -41.23 17.53
C LYS A 85 -15.41 -41.04 17.09
N LYS A 86 -14.71 -40.08 17.72
CA LYS A 86 -13.27 -39.92 17.52
C LYS A 86 -12.53 -41.16 18.01
N GLU A 87 -11.78 -41.80 17.14
CA GLU A 87 -10.87 -42.88 17.44
C GLU A 87 -9.43 -42.40 17.24
N TYR A 88 -8.64 -42.44 18.32
CA TYR A 88 -7.28 -41.93 18.28
C TYR A 88 -6.33 -42.88 17.56
N VAL A 89 -5.51 -42.33 16.65
CA VAL A 89 -4.43 -43.05 16.01
C VAL A 89 -3.45 -43.58 17.05
N ARG A 90 -2.88 -44.72 16.81
CA ARG A 90 -1.96 -45.39 17.75
C ARG A 90 -0.63 -45.66 17.07
N ASP A 91 0.45 -45.34 17.77
CA ASP A 91 1.80 -45.75 17.42
C ASP A 91 2.39 -46.72 18.48
N SER A 92 3.73 -46.92 18.48
CA SER A 92 4.42 -47.77 19.43
C SER A 92 4.25 -47.34 20.90
N ASP A 93 3.99 -46.06 21.13
CA ASP A 93 3.90 -45.44 22.45
C ASP A 93 2.45 -45.32 22.93
N GLY A 94 1.49 -45.78 22.16
CA GLY A 94 0.07 -45.80 22.49
C GLY A 94 -0.79 -44.86 21.65
N PRO A 95 -1.98 -44.46 22.15
CA PRO A 95 -2.83 -43.51 21.41
C PRO A 95 -2.19 -42.12 21.35
N ILE A 96 -2.27 -41.48 20.21
CA ILE A 96 -1.89 -40.07 20.03
C ILE A 96 -3.07 -39.20 20.49
N GLN A 97 -3.12 -38.95 21.80
CA GLN A 97 -4.17 -38.18 22.46
C GLN A 97 -3.55 -37.30 23.54
N ASN A 98 -3.64 -35.99 23.37
CA ASN A 98 -3.04 -34.97 24.24
C ASN A 98 -1.57 -35.29 24.58
N ARG A 99 -0.82 -35.74 23.58
CA ARG A 99 0.59 -36.09 23.75
C ARG A 99 1.43 -34.80 23.72
N PRO A 100 2.28 -34.56 24.72
CA PRO A 100 3.16 -33.42 24.73
C PRO A 100 4.20 -33.50 23.60
N ASP A 101 4.26 -32.47 22.74
CA ASP A 101 5.27 -32.32 21.71
C ASP A 101 5.44 -30.84 21.35
N ASN A 102 6.64 -30.31 21.44
CA ASN A 102 6.94 -28.92 21.18
C ASN A 102 7.72 -28.70 19.85
N ASP A 103 7.93 -29.75 19.09
CA ASP A 103 8.66 -29.71 17.79
C ASP A 103 7.85 -30.53 16.76
N ILE A 104 6.68 -30.01 16.43
CA ILE A 104 5.65 -30.70 15.64
C ILE A 104 5.95 -30.53 14.15
N THR A 105 6.17 -31.65 13.46
CA THR A 105 6.27 -31.69 12.00
C THR A 105 5.10 -32.48 11.43
N ILE A 106 4.35 -31.88 10.52
CA ILE A 106 3.25 -32.50 9.80
C ILE A 106 3.73 -32.82 8.38
N THR A 107 3.39 -34.00 7.87
CA THR A 107 3.74 -34.46 6.54
C THR A 107 2.61 -35.28 5.91
N GLY A 108 2.74 -35.60 4.62
CA GLY A 108 1.85 -36.55 3.91
C GLY A 108 0.69 -35.89 3.18
N THR A 109 -0.18 -36.74 2.59
CA THR A 109 -1.27 -36.31 1.69
C THR A 109 -2.62 -36.80 2.21
N SER A 110 -3.63 -35.92 2.24
CA SER A 110 -5.00 -36.29 2.65
C SER A 110 -6.06 -35.58 1.82
N THR A 111 -7.17 -36.27 1.57
CA THR A 111 -8.39 -35.70 0.98
C THR A 111 -9.57 -35.65 1.97
N GLY A 112 -9.35 -36.00 3.24
CA GLY A 112 -10.41 -36.07 4.24
C GLY A 112 -9.97 -35.64 5.63
N ASN A 113 -8.69 -35.76 5.96
CA ASN A 113 -8.14 -35.31 7.23
C ASN A 113 -7.63 -33.89 7.14
N THR A 114 -7.79 -33.13 8.22
CA THR A 114 -7.46 -31.70 8.32
C THR A 114 -6.64 -31.45 9.60
N VAL A 115 -6.04 -30.27 9.70
CA VAL A 115 -5.28 -29.83 10.86
C VAL A 115 -6.01 -28.69 11.55
N THR A 116 -6.16 -28.78 12.88
CA THR A 116 -6.58 -27.65 13.72
C THR A 116 -5.46 -27.27 14.67
N ILE A 117 -5.13 -25.98 14.71
CA ILE A 117 -4.12 -25.43 15.62
C ILE A 117 -4.83 -24.41 16.51
N ASP A 118 -4.87 -24.69 17.81
CA ASP A 118 -5.47 -23.84 18.83
C ASP A 118 -4.38 -23.41 19.82
N ALA A 119 -4.24 -22.13 20.08
CA ALA A 119 -3.27 -21.61 21.03
C ALA A 119 -3.98 -20.82 22.13
N ASP A 120 -3.72 -21.20 23.39
CA ASP A 120 -4.18 -20.43 24.55
C ASP A 120 -3.55 -19.05 24.58
N LYS A 121 -4.22 -18.12 25.24
CA LYS A 121 -3.72 -16.75 25.40
C LYS A 121 -2.28 -16.77 25.95
N ASP A 122 -1.45 -15.91 25.34
CA ASP A 122 -0.02 -15.76 25.67
C ASP A 122 0.84 -17.00 25.36
N GLN A 123 0.29 -18.01 24.68
CA GLN A 123 1.02 -19.19 24.21
C GLN A 123 1.33 -19.08 22.71
N THR A 124 2.24 -19.94 22.24
CA THR A 124 2.62 -20.00 20.83
C THR A 124 2.73 -21.45 20.37
N ALA A 125 1.93 -21.82 19.37
CA ALA A 125 2.10 -23.06 18.64
C ALA A 125 3.20 -22.89 17.58
N ASN A 126 4.19 -23.79 17.54
CA ASN A 126 5.19 -23.86 16.48
C ASN A 126 4.98 -25.16 15.72
N VAL A 127 4.72 -25.06 14.43
CA VAL A 127 4.36 -26.20 13.57
C VAL A 127 5.16 -26.10 12.27
N THR A 128 5.80 -27.19 11.87
CA THR A 128 6.44 -27.32 10.56
C THR A 128 5.53 -28.08 9.62
N LEU A 129 5.25 -27.52 8.45
CA LEU A 129 4.64 -28.24 7.33
C LEU A 129 5.76 -28.71 6.40
N ASP A 130 5.89 -30.03 6.24
CA ASP A 130 6.95 -30.65 5.46
C ASP A 130 6.35 -31.54 4.36
N ASN A 131 6.27 -31.03 3.13
CA ASN A 131 5.67 -31.71 1.98
C ASN A 131 4.23 -32.18 2.27
N VAL A 132 3.41 -31.30 2.81
CA VAL A 132 2.01 -31.55 3.16
C VAL A 132 1.09 -31.25 1.99
N GLU A 133 0.20 -32.20 1.65
CA GLU A 133 -0.88 -31.96 0.70
C GLU A 133 -2.22 -32.29 1.33
N ILE A 134 -3.03 -31.28 1.62
CA ILE A 134 -4.38 -31.45 2.17
C ILE A 134 -5.41 -30.84 1.21
N ASN A 135 -6.28 -31.68 0.67
CA ASN A 135 -7.43 -31.26 -0.11
C ASN A 135 -8.72 -31.50 0.68
N ALA A 136 -9.20 -30.45 1.33
CA ALA A 136 -10.40 -30.48 2.17
C ALA A 136 -11.69 -30.17 1.37
N SER A 137 -11.67 -30.08 0.03
CA SER A 137 -12.82 -29.66 -0.79
C SER A 137 -14.09 -30.49 -0.57
N SER A 138 -13.97 -31.75 -0.11
CA SER A 138 -15.08 -32.63 0.20
C SER A 138 -15.51 -32.63 1.67
N THR A 139 -14.79 -31.95 2.58
CA THR A 139 -14.98 -32.02 4.02
C THR A 139 -15.85 -30.91 4.60
N GLY A 140 -15.96 -29.75 3.90
CA GLY A 140 -16.57 -28.53 4.46
C GLY A 140 -15.79 -28.01 5.65
N GLN A 141 -14.44 -28.05 5.58
CA GLN A 141 -13.50 -27.54 6.59
C GLN A 141 -12.30 -26.86 5.90
N ALA A 142 -11.53 -26.08 6.64
CA ALA A 142 -10.22 -25.62 6.16
C ALA A 142 -9.24 -26.81 6.10
N ALA A 143 -8.25 -26.74 5.22
CA ALA A 143 -7.17 -27.73 5.23
C ALA A 143 -6.33 -27.60 6.51
N VAL A 144 -6.00 -26.36 6.89
CA VAL A 144 -5.41 -26.02 8.19
C VAL A 144 -6.23 -24.86 8.77
N ASP A 145 -6.75 -25.04 10.00
CA ASP A 145 -7.54 -24.04 10.72
C ASP A 145 -6.77 -23.56 11.96
N VAL A 146 -6.41 -22.27 11.99
CA VAL A 146 -5.68 -21.64 13.10
C VAL A 146 -6.65 -20.84 13.94
N THR A 147 -6.78 -21.21 15.21
CA THR A 147 -7.74 -20.65 16.17
C THR A 147 -7.05 -20.26 17.47
N GLY A 148 -7.83 -19.74 18.42
CA GLY A 148 -7.36 -19.38 19.74
C GLY A 148 -6.81 -17.97 19.85
N SER A 149 -6.45 -17.61 21.09
CA SER A 149 -5.98 -16.24 21.41
C SER A 149 -4.46 -16.11 21.56
N GLY A 150 -3.74 -17.22 21.42
CA GLY A 150 -2.29 -17.27 21.34
C GLY A 150 -1.80 -17.26 19.90
N ASN A 151 -0.50 -17.16 19.70
CA ASN A 151 0.10 -17.07 18.38
C ASN A 151 0.34 -18.45 17.75
N THR A 152 0.41 -18.49 16.44
CA THR A 152 0.82 -19.68 15.67
C THR A 152 1.93 -19.32 14.72
N ASN A 153 3.03 -20.05 14.76
CA ASN A 153 4.12 -19.96 13.79
C ASN A 153 4.11 -21.22 12.93
N ILE A 154 4.01 -21.04 11.62
CA ILE A 154 4.13 -22.11 10.62
C ILE A 154 5.46 -21.95 9.91
N GLU A 155 6.36 -22.91 10.10
CA GLU A 155 7.57 -23.06 9.31
C GLU A 155 7.26 -23.91 8.07
N LEU A 156 7.68 -23.45 6.92
CA LEU A 156 7.52 -24.17 5.64
C LEU A 156 8.79 -24.97 5.34
N ASN A 157 8.63 -26.23 4.95
CA ASN A 157 9.69 -27.10 4.45
C ASN A 157 9.16 -27.87 3.25
N GLY A 158 9.89 -27.81 2.11
CA GLY A 158 9.46 -28.44 0.87
C GLY A 158 8.18 -27.85 0.27
N ASP A 159 7.45 -28.67 -0.49
CA ASP A 159 6.26 -28.23 -1.25
C ASP A 159 4.97 -28.53 -0.47
N ASN A 160 4.26 -27.52 0.00
CA ASN A 160 3.02 -27.66 0.76
C ASN A 160 1.82 -27.16 -0.05
N THR A 161 0.73 -27.93 -0.05
CA THR A 161 -0.52 -27.58 -0.77
C THR A 161 -1.72 -27.73 0.16
N LEU A 162 -2.48 -26.67 0.34
CA LEU A 162 -3.64 -26.58 1.20
C LEU A 162 -4.85 -26.09 0.42
N THR A 163 -5.86 -26.96 0.26
CA THR A 163 -7.13 -26.61 -0.40
C THR A 163 -8.25 -26.65 0.62
N GLY A 164 -8.92 -25.54 0.82
CA GLY A 164 -10.09 -25.43 1.71
C GLY A 164 -11.31 -26.15 1.16
N GLY A 165 -12.21 -26.51 2.05
CA GLY A 165 -13.54 -26.95 1.70
C GLY A 165 -14.49 -25.80 1.44
N ASN A 166 -15.71 -26.11 1.02
CA ASN A 166 -16.73 -25.12 0.69
C ASN A 166 -16.93 -24.12 1.85
N TRP A 167 -16.76 -22.81 1.58
CA TRP A 167 -16.81 -21.68 2.50
C TRP A 167 -15.54 -21.45 3.37
N TYR A 168 -14.51 -22.25 3.21
CA TYR A 168 -13.30 -22.18 4.04
C TYR A 168 -12.07 -21.76 3.26
N ALA A 169 -11.12 -21.18 3.99
CA ALA A 169 -9.80 -20.86 3.44
C ALA A 169 -8.93 -22.13 3.33
N GLY A 170 -7.91 -22.07 2.48
CA GLY A 170 -6.89 -23.12 2.42
C GLY A 170 -6.13 -23.21 3.74
N LEU A 171 -5.52 -22.10 4.15
CA LEU A 171 -4.98 -21.87 5.49
C LEU A 171 -5.86 -20.81 6.17
N GLN A 172 -6.73 -21.26 7.05
CA GLN A 172 -7.72 -20.40 7.69
C GLN A 172 -7.17 -19.78 8.98
N HIS A 173 -7.40 -18.50 9.14
CA HIS A 173 -7.17 -17.76 10.37
C HIS A 173 -8.21 -16.65 10.50
N ASN A 174 -9.31 -16.97 11.16
CA ASN A 174 -10.40 -16.02 11.37
C ASN A 174 -10.08 -15.08 12.52
N LYS A 175 -10.49 -13.82 12.38
CA LYS A 175 -10.51 -12.88 13.50
C LYS A 175 -11.59 -13.25 14.49
N GLU A 176 -11.20 -13.37 15.73
CA GLU A 176 -12.09 -13.54 16.88
C GLU A 176 -12.16 -12.23 17.67
N THR A 177 -13.33 -11.94 18.24
CA THR A 177 -13.53 -10.73 19.05
C THR A 177 -14.25 -11.05 20.34
N ASP A 178 -13.96 -10.28 21.40
CA ASP A 178 -14.71 -10.31 22.65
C ASP A 178 -16.08 -9.62 22.52
N ALA A 179 -16.84 -9.60 23.61
CA ALA A 179 -18.17 -8.97 23.64
C ALA A 179 -18.13 -7.45 23.45
N GLU A 180 -16.99 -6.83 23.69
CA GLU A 180 -16.71 -5.42 23.49
C GLU A 180 -16.22 -5.11 22.07
N GLY A 181 -15.99 -6.12 21.22
CA GLY A 181 -15.52 -6.02 19.86
C GLY A 181 -13.98 -5.88 19.71
N ASN A 182 -13.23 -6.10 20.80
CA ASN A 182 -11.76 -6.15 20.71
C ASN A 182 -11.31 -7.47 20.12
N GLU A 183 -10.29 -7.45 19.26
CA GLU A 183 -9.71 -8.65 18.69
C GLU A 183 -9.06 -9.51 19.79
N THR A 184 -9.41 -10.77 19.80
CA THR A 184 -8.90 -11.78 20.74
C THR A 184 -8.11 -12.87 20.05
N SER A 185 -8.20 -13.00 18.72
CA SER A 185 -7.39 -13.96 17.97
C SER A 185 -5.91 -13.61 18.07
N GLY A 186 -5.07 -14.64 18.15
CA GLY A 186 -3.62 -14.48 18.08
C GLY A 186 -3.15 -14.10 16.67
N LYS A 187 -1.84 -14.08 16.49
CA LYS A 187 -1.22 -13.80 15.20
C LYS A 187 -0.78 -15.09 14.53
N LEU A 188 -1.08 -15.24 13.24
CA LEU A 188 -0.50 -16.25 12.37
C LEU A 188 0.78 -15.70 11.75
N THR A 189 1.92 -16.38 11.96
CA THR A 189 3.19 -16.08 11.29
C THR A 189 3.58 -17.23 10.39
N ILE A 190 3.86 -16.93 9.11
CA ILE A 190 4.39 -17.90 8.15
C ILE A 190 5.85 -17.56 7.90
N THR A 191 6.73 -18.53 8.02
CA THR A 191 8.18 -18.36 7.93
C THR A 191 8.82 -19.52 7.16
N ASP A 192 10.03 -19.29 6.69
CA ASP A 192 10.87 -20.25 5.96
C ASP A 192 12.32 -19.87 6.23
N THR A 193 12.93 -20.56 7.17
CA THR A 193 14.24 -20.18 7.71
C THR A 193 15.41 -20.63 6.84
N ASP A 194 15.22 -21.65 6.02
CA ASP A 194 16.26 -22.21 5.15
C ASP A 194 16.03 -21.90 3.65
N ASN A 195 14.91 -21.25 3.31
CA ASN A 195 14.54 -20.76 1.98
C ASN A 195 14.28 -21.89 0.96
N ASP A 196 13.70 -23.00 1.41
CA ASP A 196 13.28 -24.10 0.54
C ASP A 196 11.77 -24.39 0.58
N GLY A 197 11.06 -23.70 1.46
CA GLY A 197 9.65 -23.89 1.73
C GLY A 197 8.74 -23.18 0.72
N LYS A 198 7.72 -23.94 0.26
CA LYS A 198 6.64 -23.41 -0.59
C LYS A 198 5.30 -23.70 0.02
N LEU A 199 4.37 -22.78 -0.20
CA LEU A 199 2.97 -22.93 0.18
C LEU A 199 2.06 -22.55 -0.99
N THR A 200 1.24 -23.50 -1.43
CA THR A 200 0.11 -23.23 -2.31
C THR A 200 -1.18 -23.35 -1.49
N ALA A 201 -1.87 -22.25 -1.27
CA ALA A 201 -3.10 -22.22 -0.50
C ALA A 201 -4.28 -21.74 -1.36
N THR A 202 -5.35 -22.53 -1.42
CA THR A 202 -6.53 -22.22 -2.22
C THR A 202 -7.76 -22.26 -1.33
N GLY A 203 -8.50 -21.15 -1.29
CA GLY A 203 -9.83 -21.08 -0.68
C GLY A 203 -10.90 -21.62 -1.63
N ASP A 204 -12.01 -22.08 -1.06
CA ASP A 204 -13.20 -22.43 -1.81
C ASP A 204 -14.31 -21.40 -1.47
N PHE A 205 -15.34 -21.34 -2.23
CA PHE A 205 -16.48 -20.44 -2.27
C PHE A 205 -16.58 -19.41 -1.10
N GLY A 206 -15.94 -18.26 -1.23
CA GLY A 206 -15.88 -17.21 -0.21
C GLY A 206 -14.71 -17.32 0.77
N GLY A 207 -13.96 -18.42 0.80
CA GLY A 207 -12.75 -18.52 1.60
C GLY A 207 -11.56 -17.81 0.98
N ALA A 208 -10.72 -17.19 1.76
CA ALA A 208 -9.42 -16.69 1.31
C ALA A 208 -8.48 -17.87 0.94
N GLY A 209 -7.43 -17.62 0.16
CA GLY A 209 -6.34 -18.61 0.05
C GLY A 209 -5.69 -18.80 1.41
N ILE A 210 -5.26 -17.69 2.03
CA ILE A 210 -4.73 -17.60 3.40
C ILE A 210 -5.51 -16.50 4.13
N GLY A 211 -6.20 -16.84 5.23
CA GLY A 211 -6.89 -15.84 6.07
C GLY A 211 -8.32 -16.21 6.43
N GLY A 212 -9.27 -15.32 6.17
CA GLY A 212 -10.66 -15.49 6.58
C GLY A 212 -11.43 -16.55 5.78
N GLY A 213 -12.27 -17.32 6.45
CA GLY A 213 -13.34 -18.07 5.79
C GLY A 213 -14.43 -17.15 5.24
N ASN A 214 -15.42 -17.71 4.57
CA ASN A 214 -16.51 -16.90 4.00
C ASN A 214 -17.19 -16.04 5.06
N MET A 215 -17.41 -14.74 4.77
CA MET A 215 -18.02 -13.75 5.66
C MET A 215 -17.23 -13.55 6.98
N LYS A 216 -15.93 -13.80 6.95
CA LYS A 216 -15.06 -13.64 8.12
C LYS A 216 -13.90 -12.69 7.82
N ASP A 217 -13.62 -11.83 8.79
CA ASP A 217 -12.38 -11.09 8.83
C ASP A 217 -11.22 -12.07 9.02
N ALA A 218 -10.08 -11.76 8.41
CA ALA A 218 -8.85 -12.45 8.76
C ALA A 218 -8.33 -11.95 10.12
N GLY A 219 -7.82 -12.85 10.95
CA GLY A 219 -6.93 -12.49 12.05
C GLY A 219 -5.62 -11.89 11.51
N LYS A 220 -4.76 -11.43 12.40
CA LYS A 220 -3.46 -10.85 12.00
C LYS A 220 -2.56 -11.87 11.32
N ILE A 221 -2.11 -11.55 10.11
CA ILE A 221 -1.22 -12.40 9.31
C ILE A 221 0.13 -11.70 9.17
N GLU A 222 1.20 -12.42 9.48
CA GLU A 222 2.58 -12.00 9.22
C GLU A 222 3.28 -13.04 8.33
N ILE A 223 3.92 -12.59 7.24
CA ILE A 223 4.72 -13.44 6.36
C ILE A 223 6.14 -12.92 6.37
N THR A 224 7.08 -13.76 6.79
CA THR A 224 8.50 -13.42 6.92
C THR A 224 9.40 -14.17 5.95
N GLY A 225 8.88 -15.23 5.29
CA GLY A 225 9.63 -16.05 4.34
C GLY A 225 8.73 -16.95 3.52
N GLY A 226 9.33 -17.77 2.67
CA GLY A 226 8.69 -18.77 1.84
C GLY A 226 8.27 -18.29 0.44
N SER A 227 8.05 -19.26 -0.44
CA SER A 227 7.46 -19.04 -1.76
C SER A 227 5.97 -19.36 -1.69
N ILE A 228 5.14 -18.32 -1.64
CA ILE A 228 3.70 -18.45 -1.36
C ILE A 228 2.87 -18.15 -2.60
N THR A 229 2.01 -19.09 -2.97
CA THR A 229 0.94 -18.89 -3.94
C THR A 229 -0.39 -19.01 -3.21
N ALA A 230 -1.16 -17.94 -3.15
CA ALA A 230 -2.46 -17.90 -2.47
C ALA A 230 -3.56 -17.49 -3.44
N THR A 231 -4.61 -18.30 -3.53
CA THR A 231 -5.77 -18.03 -4.41
C THR A 231 -7.04 -18.05 -3.58
N GLY A 232 -7.78 -16.95 -3.60
CA GLY A 232 -9.09 -16.87 -2.96
C GLY A 232 -10.15 -17.65 -3.75
N GLY A 233 -11.14 -18.19 -3.06
CA GLY A 233 -12.40 -18.63 -3.65
C GLY A 233 -13.23 -17.43 -4.11
N LEU A 234 -14.42 -17.67 -4.65
CA LEU A 234 -15.33 -16.60 -5.07
C LEU A 234 -15.43 -15.53 -3.97
N ASP A 235 -15.20 -14.25 -4.26
CA ASP A 235 -15.20 -13.12 -3.36
C ASP A 235 -14.10 -13.12 -2.25
N GLY A 236 -13.39 -14.22 -2.02
CA GLY A 236 -12.31 -14.28 -1.03
C GLY A 236 -11.01 -13.64 -1.52
N ALA A 237 -10.24 -13.04 -0.62
CA ALA A 237 -8.91 -12.53 -0.94
C ALA A 237 -7.92 -13.68 -1.24
N GLY A 238 -6.87 -13.42 -2.03
CA GLY A 238 -5.74 -14.34 -2.13
C GLY A 238 -5.10 -14.53 -0.76
N ILE A 239 -4.69 -13.42 -0.13
CA ILE A 239 -4.23 -13.35 1.27
C ILE A 239 -5.06 -12.27 1.94
N GLY A 240 -5.82 -12.62 2.99
CA GLY A 240 -6.59 -11.67 3.77
C GLY A 240 -8.01 -12.06 4.09
N GLY A 241 -8.96 -11.15 3.87
CA GLY A 241 -10.36 -11.33 4.24
C GLY A 241 -11.10 -12.38 3.42
N GLY A 242 -12.05 -13.05 4.05
CA GLY A 242 -13.00 -13.91 3.34
C GLY A 242 -14.02 -13.10 2.54
N GLY A 243 -14.80 -13.78 1.69
CA GLY A 243 -15.82 -13.17 0.85
C GLY A 243 -16.89 -12.42 1.63
N SER A 244 -17.64 -11.57 0.93
CA SER A 244 -18.73 -10.78 1.51
C SER A 244 -18.28 -9.86 2.67
N GLY A 245 -17.15 -9.18 2.50
CA GLY A 245 -16.72 -8.07 3.34
C GLY A 245 -15.74 -8.38 4.45
N GLY A 246 -15.02 -9.48 4.39
CA GLY A 246 -13.98 -9.79 5.39
C GLY A 246 -12.83 -8.79 5.36
N ASP A 247 -12.52 -8.21 6.51
CA ASP A 247 -11.40 -7.29 6.72
C ASP A 247 -10.07 -8.04 6.78
N ALA A 248 -8.94 -7.31 6.64
CA ALA A 248 -7.60 -7.89 6.70
C ALA A 248 -6.58 -6.96 7.38
N ASP A 249 -5.71 -7.55 8.25
CA ASP A 249 -4.51 -6.92 8.80
C ASP A 249 -3.30 -7.80 8.47
N ILE A 250 -2.50 -7.36 7.48
CA ILE A 250 -1.45 -8.18 6.86
C ILE A 250 -0.11 -7.45 6.91
N THR A 251 0.92 -8.14 7.38
CA THR A 251 2.30 -7.70 7.27
C THR A 251 3.13 -8.71 6.49
N ILE A 252 3.83 -8.27 5.46
CA ILE A 252 4.74 -9.09 4.65
C ILE A 252 6.13 -8.45 4.72
N SER A 253 7.09 -9.12 5.33
CA SER A 253 8.44 -8.60 5.52
C SER A 253 9.52 -9.40 4.79
N GLY A 254 9.15 -10.53 4.21
CA GLY A 254 10.03 -11.40 3.42
C GLY A 254 9.23 -12.37 2.57
N GLY A 255 9.95 -13.25 1.88
CA GLY A 255 9.36 -14.24 0.97
C GLY A 255 9.01 -13.70 -0.42
N THR A 256 8.53 -14.62 -1.25
CA THR A 256 8.10 -14.36 -2.63
C THR A 256 6.63 -14.73 -2.78
N ILE A 257 5.79 -13.76 -3.10
CA ILE A 257 4.34 -13.87 -2.99
C ILE A 257 3.66 -13.75 -4.34
N ASN A 258 2.78 -14.71 -4.66
CA ASN A 258 1.83 -14.66 -5.75
C ASN A 258 0.42 -14.80 -5.17
N ALA A 259 -0.33 -13.70 -5.12
CA ALA A 259 -1.65 -13.64 -4.50
C ALA A 259 -2.73 -13.25 -5.51
N ILE A 260 -3.76 -14.07 -5.61
CA ILE A 260 -4.85 -13.89 -6.56
C ILE A 260 -6.17 -13.89 -5.79
N GLY A 261 -6.88 -12.78 -5.84
CA GLY A 261 -8.23 -12.69 -5.31
C GLY A 261 -9.22 -13.51 -6.14
N GLY A 262 -10.23 -14.02 -5.48
CA GLY A 262 -11.26 -14.80 -6.11
C GLY A 262 -12.02 -14.01 -7.18
N THR A 263 -12.50 -14.72 -8.18
CA THR A 263 -13.31 -14.15 -9.25
C THR A 263 -14.56 -15.00 -9.45
N ASP A 264 -15.61 -14.40 -9.98
CA ASP A 264 -16.80 -15.17 -10.38
C ASP A 264 -16.47 -16.15 -11.50
N PRO A 265 -16.58 -17.47 -11.27
CA PRO A 265 -16.29 -18.47 -12.28
C PRO A 265 -17.30 -18.48 -13.43
N TRP A 266 -18.44 -17.84 -13.28
CA TRP A 266 -19.46 -17.73 -14.35
C TRP A 266 -19.26 -16.48 -15.21
N GLY A 267 -18.28 -15.61 -14.87
CA GLY A 267 -17.93 -14.42 -15.64
C GLY A 267 -19.09 -13.41 -15.76
N GLN A 268 -19.92 -13.29 -14.73
CA GLN A 268 -21.01 -12.31 -14.74
C GLN A 268 -20.44 -10.88 -14.72
N PRO A 269 -20.89 -10.03 -15.63
CA PRO A 269 -20.49 -8.62 -15.61
C PRO A 269 -20.82 -7.98 -14.25
N GLY A 270 -19.84 -7.31 -13.63
CA GLY A 270 -19.99 -6.64 -12.34
C GLY A 270 -19.99 -7.58 -11.13
N ALA A 271 -19.61 -8.86 -11.31
CA ALA A 271 -19.36 -9.74 -10.17
C ALA A 271 -18.20 -9.22 -9.33
N ILE A 272 -18.41 -9.19 -8.02
CA ILE A 272 -17.40 -8.74 -7.06
C ILE A 272 -16.46 -9.91 -6.79
N GLY A 273 -15.17 -9.64 -6.69
CA GLY A 273 -14.15 -10.63 -6.32
C GLY A 273 -13.51 -10.29 -4.98
N GLY A 274 -12.37 -10.87 -4.63
CA GLY A 274 -11.53 -10.48 -3.50
C GLY A 274 -10.29 -9.72 -3.91
N ALA A 275 -9.61 -9.03 -3.00
CA ALA A 275 -8.29 -8.45 -3.27
C ALA A 275 -7.24 -9.55 -3.50
N GLY A 276 -6.18 -9.25 -4.25
CA GLY A 276 -5.01 -10.13 -4.29
C GLY A 276 -4.42 -10.28 -2.89
N ILE A 277 -4.06 -9.15 -2.26
CA ILE A 277 -3.61 -9.05 -0.87
C ILE A 277 -4.44 -7.98 -0.21
N GLY A 278 -5.29 -8.35 0.77
CA GLY A 278 -6.10 -7.41 1.51
C GLY A 278 -7.53 -7.84 1.77
N GLY A 279 -8.50 -6.96 1.54
CA GLY A 279 -9.91 -7.21 1.88
C GLY A 279 -10.59 -8.25 0.99
N GLY A 280 -11.54 -8.97 1.54
CA GLY A 280 -12.49 -9.78 0.78
C GLY A 280 -13.45 -8.91 -0.03
N GLY A 281 -14.40 -9.50 -0.75
CA GLY A 281 -15.31 -8.86 -1.70
C GLY A 281 -15.94 -7.55 -1.24
N SER A 282 -17.26 -7.53 -1.10
CA SER A 282 -18.02 -6.31 -0.78
C SER A 282 -17.73 -5.78 0.63
N GLY A 283 -17.07 -4.63 0.76
CA GLY A 283 -16.86 -3.93 2.03
C GLY A 283 -15.60 -4.35 2.79
N GLY A 284 -14.84 -5.35 2.35
CA GLY A 284 -13.65 -5.81 3.05
C GLY A 284 -12.55 -4.73 3.12
N ASN A 285 -12.32 -4.21 4.33
CA ASN A 285 -11.26 -3.22 4.57
C ASN A 285 -9.89 -3.91 4.59
N ALA A 286 -8.84 -3.13 4.36
CA ALA A 286 -7.49 -3.65 4.37
C ALA A 286 -6.50 -2.72 5.09
N THR A 287 -5.72 -3.27 5.98
CA THR A 287 -4.46 -2.70 6.44
C THR A 287 -3.35 -3.60 5.96
N VAL A 288 -2.58 -3.15 4.98
CA VAL A 288 -1.51 -3.96 4.37
C VAL A 288 -0.16 -3.26 4.52
N THR A 289 0.78 -3.93 5.16
CA THR A 289 2.16 -3.47 5.28
C THR A 289 3.10 -4.44 4.57
N ILE A 290 3.81 -3.95 3.54
CA ILE A 290 4.83 -4.71 2.83
C ILE A 290 6.16 -4.01 3.07
N THR A 291 7.13 -4.74 3.61
CA THR A 291 8.38 -4.15 4.06
C THR A 291 9.56 -5.12 3.95
N GLY A 292 10.73 -4.76 4.48
CA GLY A 292 11.90 -5.63 4.47
C GLY A 292 12.41 -5.87 3.05
N ASP A 293 12.67 -7.14 2.74
CA ASP A 293 13.11 -7.60 1.42
C ASP A 293 12.00 -8.42 0.71
N ALA A 294 10.72 -8.20 1.08
CA ALA A 294 9.56 -8.89 0.50
C ALA A 294 9.45 -8.67 -1.00
N VAL A 295 9.11 -9.72 -1.75
CA VAL A 295 8.86 -9.66 -3.19
C VAL A 295 7.44 -10.09 -3.48
N ILE A 296 6.63 -9.19 -4.00
CA ILE A 296 5.31 -9.51 -4.53
C ILE A 296 5.43 -9.71 -6.02
N GLU A 297 5.59 -10.96 -6.46
CA GLU A 297 5.68 -11.27 -7.90
C GLU A 297 4.39 -10.90 -8.62
N LYS A 298 3.26 -11.19 -7.98
CA LYS A 298 1.95 -10.85 -8.50
C LYS A 298 0.95 -10.66 -7.37
N ALA A 299 0.19 -9.60 -7.44
CA ALA A 299 -1.04 -9.40 -6.69
C ALA A 299 -2.15 -9.00 -7.67
N SER A 300 -3.21 -9.78 -7.76
CA SER A 300 -4.31 -9.55 -8.70
C SER A 300 -5.62 -9.54 -7.96
N GLY A 301 -6.33 -8.44 -8.01
CA GLY A 301 -7.71 -8.35 -7.51
C GLY A 301 -8.70 -9.01 -8.47
N GLY A 302 -9.76 -9.57 -7.93
CA GLY A 302 -10.97 -9.92 -8.63
C GLY A 302 -11.84 -8.71 -8.96
N GLY A 303 -13.00 -8.90 -9.56
CA GLY A 303 -13.88 -7.79 -9.94
C GLY A 303 -14.15 -6.82 -8.79
N GLY A 304 -13.97 -5.54 -9.00
CA GLY A 304 -14.20 -4.50 -8.01
C GLY A 304 -13.19 -4.41 -6.85
N CYS A 305 -12.11 -5.19 -6.86
CA CYS A 305 -11.17 -5.24 -5.74
C CYS A 305 -9.73 -4.91 -6.15
N ALA A 306 -8.97 -4.34 -5.26
CA ALA A 306 -7.59 -3.95 -5.53
C ALA A 306 -6.64 -5.14 -5.72
N GLY A 307 -5.56 -4.96 -6.47
CA GLY A 307 -4.45 -5.93 -6.48
C GLY A 307 -3.85 -6.06 -5.07
N ILE A 308 -3.48 -4.92 -4.47
CA ILE A 308 -3.04 -4.79 -3.08
C ILE A 308 -3.89 -3.72 -2.43
N GLY A 309 -4.73 -4.08 -1.47
CA GLY A 309 -5.58 -3.13 -0.76
C GLY A 309 -6.99 -3.62 -0.48
N GLY A 310 -7.99 -2.76 -0.69
CA GLY A 310 -9.35 -3.02 -0.26
C GLY A 310 -10.21 -3.82 -1.25
N GLY A 311 -11.29 -4.37 -0.71
CA GLY A 311 -12.42 -4.89 -1.46
C GLY A 311 -13.29 -3.76 -2.04
N TYR A 312 -14.41 -4.12 -2.65
CA TYR A 312 -15.35 -3.17 -3.22
C TYR A 312 -15.99 -2.30 -2.13
N SER A 313 -16.00 -0.99 -2.32
CA SER A 313 -16.60 -0.01 -1.38
C SER A 313 -16.02 -0.07 0.05
N SER A 314 -14.72 -0.12 0.17
CA SER A 314 -13.99 -0.35 1.42
C SER A 314 -13.03 0.77 1.79
N LYS A 315 -12.44 0.67 3.00
CA LYS A 315 -11.29 1.45 3.40
C LYS A 315 -10.01 0.64 3.20
N SER A 316 -8.97 1.28 2.65
CA SER A 316 -7.70 0.63 2.33
C SER A 316 -6.51 1.48 2.77
N ASP A 317 -5.75 1.00 3.75
CA ASP A 317 -4.51 1.62 4.18
C ASP A 317 -3.33 0.70 3.80
N VAL A 318 -2.56 1.10 2.78
CA VAL A 318 -1.43 0.33 2.25
C VAL A 318 -0.12 1.05 2.51
N THR A 319 0.85 0.36 3.11
CA THR A 319 2.22 0.85 3.30
C THR A 319 3.22 -0.09 2.63
N ILE A 320 4.05 0.45 1.74
CA ILE A 320 5.14 -0.28 1.08
C ILE A 320 6.44 0.43 1.41
N SER A 321 7.39 -0.29 2.04
CA SER A 321 8.58 0.32 2.62
C SER A 321 9.80 -0.62 2.61
N GLY A 322 10.92 -0.17 3.17
CA GLY A 322 12.16 -0.96 3.21
C GLY A 322 12.76 -1.13 1.82
N ASN A 323 13.10 -2.35 1.45
CA ASN A 323 13.56 -2.72 0.10
C ASN A 323 12.51 -3.57 -0.64
N ALA A 324 11.25 -3.53 -0.20
CA ALA A 324 10.19 -4.32 -0.77
C ALA A 324 10.04 -4.06 -2.29
N THR A 325 9.79 -5.12 -3.04
CA THR A 325 9.60 -5.06 -4.48
C THR A 325 8.22 -5.57 -4.88
N ILE A 326 7.46 -4.75 -5.58
CA ILE A 326 6.21 -5.15 -6.22
C ILE A 326 6.49 -5.33 -7.71
N GLU A 327 6.59 -6.57 -8.17
CA GLU A 327 6.79 -6.87 -9.59
C GLU A 327 5.54 -6.51 -10.40
N LYS A 328 4.37 -6.95 -9.91
CA LYS A 328 3.10 -6.63 -10.55
C LYS A 328 1.95 -6.57 -9.55
N ALA A 329 1.21 -5.46 -9.56
CA ALA A 329 -0.09 -5.33 -8.91
C ALA A 329 -1.15 -4.92 -9.95
N THR A 330 -2.28 -5.65 -9.99
CA THR A 330 -3.35 -5.40 -10.97
C THR A 330 -4.69 -5.35 -10.25
N GLY A 331 -5.40 -4.26 -10.37
CA GLY A 331 -6.77 -4.13 -9.89
C GLY A 331 -7.78 -4.87 -10.78
N GLY A 332 -8.86 -5.32 -10.19
CA GLY A 332 -10.06 -5.73 -10.92
C GLY A 332 -10.80 -4.52 -11.52
N GLU A 333 -11.91 -4.75 -12.21
CA GLU A 333 -12.73 -3.65 -12.73
C GLU A 333 -13.02 -2.60 -11.65
N GLN A 334 -12.97 -1.31 -11.98
CA GLN A 334 -13.24 -0.16 -11.12
C GLN A 334 -12.23 0.07 -9.98
N SER A 335 -11.19 -0.73 -9.83
CA SER A 335 -10.30 -0.69 -8.66
C SER A 335 -8.85 -0.39 -9.00
N ALA A 336 -8.11 0.08 -8.01
CA ALA A 336 -6.69 0.38 -8.17
C ALA A 336 -5.82 -0.88 -8.24
N GLY A 337 -4.66 -0.78 -8.90
CA GLY A 337 -3.61 -1.80 -8.79
C GLY A 337 -3.11 -1.91 -7.35
N ILE A 338 -2.79 -0.74 -6.73
CA ILE A 338 -2.40 -0.61 -5.32
C ILE A 338 -3.26 0.48 -4.70
N GLY A 339 -4.08 0.15 -3.70
CA GLY A 339 -4.88 1.11 -2.95
C GLY A 339 -6.35 0.76 -2.84
N GLY A 340 -7.23 1.63 -3.30
CA GLY A 340 -8.68 1.48 -3.14
C GLY A 340 -9.27 0.41 -4.05
N GLY A 341 -10.25 -0.33 -3.53
CA GLY A 341 -11.17 -1.10 -4.35
C GLY A 341 -12.11 -0.21 -5.16
N GLY A 342 -13.04 -0.80 -5.88
CA GLY A 342 -14.05 -0.08 -6.66
C GLY A 342 -15.06 0.67 -5.79
N TRP A 343 -15.75 1.60 -6.40
CA TRP A 343 -16.92 2.30 -5.89
C TRP A 343 -16.78 2.94 -4.49
N MET A 344 -16.46 4.24 -4.46
CA MET A 344 -16.44 5.06 -3.24
C MET A 344 -15.46 4.57 -2.16
N SER A 345 -14.45 3.79 -2.52
CA SER A 345 -13.44 3.35 -1.58
C SER A 345 -12.57 4.54 -1.09
N THR A 346 -12.10 4.44 0.16
CA THR A 346 -11.27 5.47 0.79
C THR A 346 -9.99 4.87 1.33
N GLY A 347 -9.02 5.71 1.71
CA GLY A 347 -7.83 5.24 2.40
C GLY A 347 -6.54 5.96 2.01
N THR A 348 -5.43 5.31 2.28
CA THR A 348 -4.09 5.84 2.06
C THR A 348 -3.18 4.82 1.39
N VAL A 349 -2.30 5.30 0.51
CA VAL A 349 -1.18 4.53 -0.01
C VAL A 349 0.11 5.27 0.34
N THR A 350 0.97 4.65 1.12
CA THR A 350 2.28 5.19 1.48
C THR A 350 3.39 4.33 0.89
N ILE A 351 4.23 4.91 0.04
CA ILE A 351 5.40 4.24 -0.55
C ILE A 351 6.64 4.99 -0.10
N LYS A 352 7.54 4.32 0.60
CA LYS A 352 8.68 5.00 1.21
C LYS A 352 9.96 4.15 1.25
N ASP A 353 11.02 4.75 1.78
CA ASP A 353 12.36 4.17 1.89
C ASP A 353 12.95 3.83 0.50
N ASN A 354 13.35 2.59 0.25
CA ASN A 354 13.91 2.12 -1.02
C ASN A 354 12.94 1.18 -1.77
N ALA A 355 11.64 1.25 -1.49
CA ALA A 355 10.66 0.39 -2.13
C ALA A 355 10.68 0.52 -3.65
N THR A 356 10.45 -0.57 -4.36
CA THR A 356 10.41 -0.61 -5.81
C THR A 356 9.06 -1.12 -6.30
N ILE A 357 8.37 -0.31 -7.10
CA ILE A 357 7.15 -0.71 -7.80
C ILE A 357 7.48 -0.85 -9.29
N LYS A 358 7.55 -2.07 -9.82
CA LYS A 358 7.85 -2.28 -11.25
C LYS A 358 6.63 -2.05 -12.12
N ASN A 359 5.49 -2.57 -11.71
CA ASN A 359 4.25 -2.38 -12.45
C ASN A 359 3.03 -2.34 -11.52
N ALA A 360 2.29 -1.25 -11.56
CA ALA A 360 0.98 -1.14 -10.93
C ALA A 360 -0.05 -0.72 -11.99
N GLN A 361 -1.09 -1.53 -12.18
CA GLN A 361 -2.11 -1.32 -13.19
C GLN A 361 -3.50 -1.28 -12.56
N GLY A 362 -4.23 -0.20 -12.78
CA GLY A 362 -5.65 -0.12 -12.44
C GLY A 362 -6.52 -0.98 -13.36
N GLY A 363 -7.62 -1.47 -12.84
CA GLY A 363 -8.72 -1.96 -13.65
C GLY A 363 -9.49 -0.82 -14.31
N ASP A 364 -10.49 -1.13 -15.11
CA ASP A 364 -11.27 -0.12 -15.82
C ASP A 364 -11.84 0.94 -14.85
N GLY A 365 -11.49 2.20 -15.03
CA GLY A 365 -11.82 3.31 -14.13
C GLY A 365 -10.93 3.44 -12.89
N GLY A 366 -10.10 2.47 -12.53
CA GLY A 366 -9.22 2.54 -11.36
C GLY A 366 -7.84 3.15 -11.63
N ALA A 367 -7.20 3.70 -10.62
CA ALA A 367 -5.84 4.20 -10.71
C ALA A 367 -4.81 3.06 -10.74
N GLY A 368 -3.64 3.27 -11.31
CA GLY A 368 -2.50 2.34 -11.13
C GLY A 368 -2.11 2.24 -9.66
N ILE A 369 -1.87 3.39 -9.02
CA ILE A 369 -1.66 3.54 -7.57
C ILE A 369 -2.62 4.61 -7.08
N GLY A 370 -3.52 4.27 -6.16
CA GLY A 370 -4.44 5.25 -5.57
C GLY A 370 -5.87 4.77 -5.45
N GLY A 371 -6.85 5.50 -6.00
CA GLY A 371 -8.27 5.24 -5.83
C GLY A 371 -8.91 4.37 -6.90
N GLY A 372 -10.00 3.71 -6.54
CA GLY A 372 -10.97 3.16 -7.49
C GLY A 372 -11.99 4.21 -7.93
N VAL A 373 -13.00 3.79 -8.69
CA VAL A 373 -14.07 4.66 -9.19
C VAL A 373 -14.83 5.32 -8.04
N TYR A 374 -15.07 6.63 -8.13
CA TYR A 374 -15.64 7.48 -7.06
C TYR A 374 -14.84 7.44 -5.73
N GLY A 375 -13.64 6.86 -5.73
CA GLY A 375 -12.84 6.69 -4.53
C GLY A 375 -12.07 7.96 -4.14
N SER A 376 -11.76 8.09 -2.85
CA SER A 376 -10.89 9.15 -2.31
C SER A 376 -9.74 8.50 -1.57
N THR A 377 -8.62 8.30 -2.27
CA THR A 377 -7.41 7.70 -1.71
C THR A 377 -6.26 8.68 -1.82
N THR A 378 -5.61 8.98 -0.70
CA THR A 378 -4.42 9.83 -0.66
C THR A 378 -3.18 8.98 -0.93
N VAL A 379 -2.31 9.44 -1.82
CA VAL A 379 -1.03 8.78 -2.15
C VAL A 379 0.14 9.62 -1.62
N SER A 380 1.00 9.02 -0.79
CA SER A 380 2.25 9.61 -0.31
C SER A 380 3.44 8.78 -0.78
N ILE A 381 4.40 9.41 -1.46
CA ILE A 381 5.63 8.79 -1.97
C ILE A 381 6.80 9.56 -1.37
N GLU A 382 7.58 8.91 -0.49
CA GLU A 382 8.60 9.57 0.32
C GLU A 382 9.93 8.79 0.36
N GLY A 383 11.04 9.48 0.58
CA GLY A 383 12.36 8.83 0.68
C GLY A 383 13.02 8.65 -0.68
N THR A 384 13.39 7.43 -1.02
CA THR A 384 14.12 7.06 -2.25
C THR A 384 13.47 5.93 -3.05
N PRO A 385 12.11 5.81 -3.06
CA PRO A 385 11.47 4.73 -3.80
C PRO A 385 11.63 4.92 -5.30
N THR A 386 11.55 3.79 -6.02
CA THR A 386 11.53 3.78 -7.50
C THR A 386 10.20 3.21 -7.98
N ILE A 387 9.49 3.98 -8.79
CA ILE A 387 8.28 3.54 -9.48
C ILE A 387 8.61 3.45 -10.96
N GLU A 388 8.68 2.24 -11.50
CA GLU A 388 9.06 2.04 -12.90
C GLU A 388 7.90 2.31 -13.85
N SER A 389 6.72 1.76 -13.55
CA SER A 389 5.54 1.95 -14.37
C SER A 389 4.26 1.90 -13.54
N THR A 390 3.43 2.89 -13.75
CA THR A 390 2.04 2.88 -13.30
C THR A 390 1.13 3.22 -14.47
N THR A 391 0.03 2.51 -14.58
CA THR A 391 -0.96 2.76 -15.63
C THR A 391 -2.35 2.75 -15.02
N GLY A 392 -3.10 3.81 -15.22
CA GLY A 392 -4.53 3.83 -14.91
C GLY A 392 -5.30 2.88 -15.84
N GLY A 393 -6.42 2.35 -15.36
CA GLY A 393 -7.42 1.77 -16.24
C GLY A 393 -8.08 2.88 -17.09
N ASN A 394 -9.00 2.57 -18.01
CA ASN A 394 -9.46 3.54 -19.02
C ASN A 394 -9.76 4.89 -18.38
N ASN A 395 -10.37 5.23 -17.47
CA ASN A 395 -10.64 6.57 -16.92
C ASN A 395 -9.85 6.90 -15.64
N GLY A 396 -8.91 6.02 -15.24
CA GLY A 396 -8.13 6.18 -14.02
C GLY A 396 -6.82 6.94 -14.23
N ALA A 397 -6.29 7.57 -13.19
CA ALA A 397 -4.96 8.15 -13.20
C ALA A 397 -3.86 7.07 -13.13
N GLY A 398 -2.67 7.36 -13.62
CA GLY A 398 -1.49 6.53 -13.37
C GLY A 398 -1.20 6.45 -11.86
N ILE A 399 -1.11 7.62 -11.22
CA ILE A 399 -0.99 7.76 -9.76
C ILE A 399 -2.02 8.79 -9.30
N GLY A 400 -2.94 8.41 -8.39
CA GLY A 400 -3.91 9.31 -7.80
C GLY A 400 -5.35 8.82 -7.84
N GLY A 401 -6.27 9.55 -8.46
CA GLY A 401 -7.70 9.21 -8.46
C GLY A 401 -8.10 8.18 -9.52
N GLY A 402 -9.09 7.37 -9.20
CA GLY A 402 -9.86 6.67 -10.22
C GLY A 402 -10.85 7.61 -10.91
N ALA A 403 -11.66 7.09 -11.83
CA ALA A 403 -12.73 7.85 -12.49
C ALA A 403 -13.68 8.46 -11.46
N LEU A 404 -13.98 9.75 -11.60
CA LEU A 404 -14.85 10.50 -10.68
C LEU A 404 -14.38 10.47 -9.21
N GLY A 405 -13.11 10.08 -8.97
CA GLY A 405 -12.48 10.00 -7.65
C GLY A 405 -11.39 11.05 -7.45
N LEU A 406 -11.24 11.55 -6.23
CA LEU A 406 -10.24 12.59 -5.93
C LEU A 406 -8.82 12.01 -5.99
N GLY A 407 -7.89 12.79 -6.56
CA GLY A 407 -6.48 12.42 -6.70
C GLY A 407 -5.56 13.32 -5.88
N ASP A 408 -5.39 13.01 -4.59
CA ASP A 408 -4.45 13.71 -3.71
C ASP A 408 -3.11 12.97 -3.70
N VAL A 409 -2.07 13.59 -4.27
CA VAL A 409 -0.75 12.97 -4.43
C VAL A 409 0.34 13.85 -3.85
N THR A 410 1.13 13.31 -2.94
CA THR A 410 2.31 13.95 -2.38
C THR A 410 3.55 13.13 -2.73
N ILE A 411 4.57 13.77 -3.33
CA ILE A 411 5.83 13.12 -3.73
C ILE A 411 7.00 13.92 -3.15
N LYS A 412 7.78 13.30 -2.27
CA LYS A 412 8.86 14.00 -1.55
C LYS A 412 10.17 13.24 -1.54
N GLY A 413 11.24 13.95 -1.17
CA GLY A 413 12.56 13.35 -0.98
C GLY A 413 13.34 13.17 -2.28
N ASN A 414 13.80 11.95 -2.56
CA ASN A 414 14.56 11.57 -3.75
C ASN A 414 13.83 10.50 -4.58
N ALA A 415 12.49 10.52 -4.57
CA ALA A 415 11.69 9.55 -5.30
C ALA A 415 11.95 9.61 -6.82
N GLU A 416 11.98 8.46 -7.47
CA GLU A 416 12.07 8.33 -8.93
C GLU A 416 10.82 7.68 -9.48
N ILE A 417 10.12 8.38 -10.39
CA ILE A 417 8.99 7.87 -11.16
C ILE A 417 9.39 7.85 -12.62
N LYS A 418 9.57 6.64 -13.19
CA LYS A 418 9.97 6.51 -14.58
C LYS A 418 8.79 6.75 -15.52
N ASN A 419 7.66 6.07 -15.28
CA ASN A 419 6.46 6.22 -16.09
C ASN A 419 5.21 6.24 -15.21
N ALA A 420 4.44 7.30 -15.31
CA ALA A 420 3.08 7.39 -14.79
C ALA A 420 2.14 7.76 -15.95
N THR A 421 1.32 6.82 -16.36
CA THR A 421 0.43 6.98 -17.52
C THR A 421 -1.01 6.88 -17.06
N GLY A 422 -1.79 7.91 -17.34
CA GLY A 422 -3.25 7.86 -17.20
C GLY A 422 -3.86 6.89 -18.20
N GLY A 423 -5.01 6.33 -17.87
CA GLY A 423 -5.88 5.69 -18.84
C GLY A 423 -6.44 6.68 -19.87
N ASP A 424 -7.45 6.27 -20.64
CA ASP A 424 -7.92 7.05 -21.79
C ASP A 424 -8.25 8.53 -21.46
N GLU A 425 -8.79 8.82 -20.29
CA GLU A 425 -9.18 10.16 -19.86
C GLU A 425 -8.56 10.55 -18.51
N GLY A 426 -7.69 9.73 -17.93
CA GLY A 426 -7.03 9.95 -16.67
C GLY A 426 -5.74 10.76 -16.77
N ALA A 427 -5.38 11.48 -15.71
CA ALA A 427 -4.09 12.15 -15.61
C ALA A 427 -2.94 11.12 -15.44
N GLY A 428 -1.73 11.48 -15.85
CA GLY A 428 -0.53 10.71 -15.50
C GLY A 428 -0.35 10.65 -13.99
N ILE A 429 -0.39 11.83 -13.33
CA ILE A 429 -0.35 11.98 -11.86
C ILE A 429 -1.44 12.98 -11.47
N GLY A 430 -2.40 12.58 -10.65
CA GLY A 430 -3.48 13.43 -10.16
C GLY A 430 -4.87 12.82 -10.31
N GLY A 431 -5.81 13.48 -10.97
CA GLY A 431 -7.20 13.04 -11.09
C GLY A 431 -7.44 12.01 -12.19
N GLY A 432 -8.39 11.10 -11.98
CA GLY A 432 -9.01 10.33 -13.06
C GLY A 432 -9.99 11.20 -13.87
N ALA A 433 -10.67 10.62 -14.88
CA ALA A 433 -11.69 11.30 -15.65
C ALA A 433 -12.77 11.93 -14.76
N GLY A 434 -13.20 13.13 -15.04
CA GLY A 434 -14.16 13.90 -14.25
C GLY A 434 -13.62 14.44 -12.92
N SER A 435 -12.35 14.25 -12.59
CA SER A 435 -11.80 14.54 -11.26
C SER A 435 -10.68 15.56 -11.28
N LEU A 436 -10.60 16.32 -10.19
CA LEU A 436 -9.48 17.21 -9.90
C LEU A 436 -8.27 16.41 -9.39
N GLY A 437 -7.07 16.98 -9.54
CA GLY A 437 -5.81 16.45 -9.01
C GLY A 437 -5.11 17.48 -8.14
N ASP A 438 -4.97 17.21 -6.85
CA ASP A 438 -4.13 17.97 -5.94
C ASP A 438 -2.77 17.28 -5.84
N VAL A 439 -1.69 17.92 -6.33
CA VAL A 439 -0.36 17.30 -6.45
C VAL A 439 0.69 18.19 -5.79
N ASP A 440 1.42 17.65 -4.79
CA ASP A 440 2.54 18.31 -4.12
C ASP A 440 3.84 17.56 -4.38
N ILE A 441 4.82 18.22 -5.01
CA ILE A 441 6.13 17.65 -5.37
C ILE A 441 7.21 18.48 -4.70
N GLU A 442 8.02 17.86 -3.83
CA GLU A 442 9.03 18.56 -3.05
C GLU A 442 10.36 17.78 -2.98
N GLY A 443 11.46 18.50 -3.12
CA GLY A 443 12.82 17.93 -2.95
C GLY A 443 13.47 17.50 -4.27
N LYS A 444 14.27 16.44 -4.24
CA LYS A 444 15.02 15.93 -5.41
C LYS A 444 14.23 14.86 -6.17
N VAL A 445 12.96 15.08 -6.38
CA VAL A 445 12.09 14.16 -7.11
C VAL A 445 12.45 14.13 -8.60
N THR A 446 12.49 12.93 -9.19
CA THR A 446 12.65 12.75 -10.64
C THR A 446 11.39 12.09 -11.22
N ILE A 447 10.72 12.76 -12.14
CA ILE A 447 9.61 12.21 -12.93
C ILE A 447 10.05 12.22 -14.39
N GLN A 448 10.34 11.03 -14.94
CA GLN A 448 10.86 10.94 -16.31
C GLN A 448 9.74 11.03 -17.34
N ASN A 449 8.53 10.58 -17.00
CA ASN A 449 7.36 10.69 -17.86
C ASN A 449 6.08 10.65 -17.03
N ALA A 450 5.34 11.76 -17.00
CA ALA A 450 3.96 11.80 -16.54
C ALA A 450 3.08 12.11 -17.74
N GLN A 451 2.31 11.12 -18.22
CA GLN A 451 1.54 11.20 -19.46
C GLN A 451 0.04 11.15 -19.16
N GLY A 452 -0.70 12.16 -19.56
CA GLY A 452 -2.17 12.15 -19.52
C GLY A 452 -2.77 11.35 -20.70
N GLY A 453 -3.95 10.80 -20.49
CA GLY A 453 -4.82 10.25 -21.53
C GLY A 453 -5.52 11.34 -22.34
N ILE A 454 -6.45 10.98 -23.23
CA ILE A 454 -7.17 11.92 -24.11
C ILE A 454 -7.80 13.06 -23.28
N GLY A 455 -7.43 14.29 -23.57
CA GLY A 455 -7.94 15.46 -22.85
C GLY A 455 -7.43 15.65 -21.42
N ALA A 456 -6.71 14.71 -20.83
CA ALA A 456 -6.24 14.78 -19.44
C ALA A 456 -4.88 15.45 -19.28
N ALA A 457 -4.57 15.94 -18.09
CA ALA A 457 -3.27 16.51 -17.79
C ALA A 457 -2.18 15.43 -17.64
N GLY A 458 -0.91 15.78 -17.92
CA GLY A 458 0.23 14.96 -17.50
C GLY A 458 0.32 14.91 -15.97
N ILE A 459 0.28 16.10 -15.34
CA ILE A 459 0.21 16.27 -13.87
C ILE A 459 -0.95 17.23 -13.56
N GLY A 460 -1.96 16.78 -12.83
CA GLY A 460 -3.11 17.58 -12.43
C GLY A 460 -4.45 16.89 -12.67
N GLY A 461 -5.40 17.55 -13.36
CA GLY A 461 -6.76 17.03 -13.54
C GLY A 461 -6.91 16.04 -14.68
N GLY A 462 -7.84 15.10 -14.54
CA GLY A 462 -8.30 14.26 -15.64
C GLY A 462 -9.12 15.06 -16.66
N ALA A 463 -9.49 14.43 -17.79
CA ALA A 463 -10.45 14.99 -18.73
C ALA A 463 -11.81 15.22 -18.07
N GLU A 464 -12.58 16.17 -18.58
CA GLU A 464 -13.90 16.54 -18.05
C GLU A 464 -13.93 16.95 -16.57
N SER A 465 -12.78 17.22 -15.93
CA SER A 465 -12.74 17.69 -14.55
C SER A 465 -13.45 19.05 -14.42
N GLU A 466 -14.55 19.06 -13.67
CA GLU A 466 -15.30 20.28 -13.36
C GLU A 466 -14.80 20.88 -12.03
N PRO A 467 -14.91 22.22 -11.82
CA PRO A 467 -14.59 22.84 -10.55
C PRO A 467 -15.52 22.33 -9.46
N ASP A 468 -14.94 21.90 -8.34
CA ASP A 468 -15.72 21.56 -7.17
C ASP A 468 -16.36 22.81 -6.57
N ASP A 469 -17.61 22.73 -6.16
CA ASP A 469 -18.34 23.82 -5.52
C ASP A 469 -18.30 23.58 -4.01
N ASP A 470 -17.43 24.29 -3.29
CA ASP A 470 -17.28 24.18 -1.84
C ASP A 470 -18.52 24.71 -1.06
N GLY A 471 -19.63 24.99 -1.74
CA GLY A 471 -20.86 25.55 -1.15
C GLY A 471 -20.75 27.03 -0.76
N THR A 472 -19.58 27.66 -0.91
CA THR A 472 -19.38 29.09 -0.65
C THR A 472 -19.36 29.92 -1.93
N GLY A 473 -19.53 29.27 -3.08
CA GLY A 473 -19.39 29.89 -4.41
C GLY A 473 -17.94 30.09 -4.84
N ASN A 474 -16.97 29.63 -4.04
CA ASN A 474 -15.57 29.61 -4.38
C ASN A 474 -15.24 28.25 -5.03
N LYS A 475 -15.06 28.25 -6.32
CA LYS A 475 -14.79 27.02 -7.08
C LYS A 475 -13.34 26.64 -6.94
N THR A 476 -13.08 25.53 -6.27
CA THR A 476 -11.77 24.93 -6.22
C THR A 476 -11.44 24.29 -7.57
N GLY A 477 -10.18 24.32 -7.95
CA GLY A 477 -9.62 23.67 -9.13
C GLY A 477 -8.43 22.82 -8.72
N ASN A 478 -7.73 22.28 -9.69
CA ASN A 478 -6.48 21.52 -9.44
C ASN A 478 -5.47 22.41 -8.69
N LYS A 479 -4.89 21.89 -7.61
CA LYS A 479 -3.80 22.54 -6.88
C LYS A 479 -2.50 21.77 -7.12
N ILE A 480 -1.54 22.43 -7.73
CA ILE A 480 -0.27 21.81 -8.07
C ILE A 480 0.85 22.65 -7.47
N SER A 481 1.63 22.03 -6.59
CA SER A 481 2.80 22.64 -5.95
C SER A 481 4.06 21.90 -6.35
N ILE A 482 5.06 22.59 -6.87
CA ILE A 482 6.35 22.02 -7.25
C ILE A 482 7.43 22.86 -6.59
N GLN A 483 8.17 22.27 -5.66
CA GLN A 483 9.12 23.00 -4.85
C GLN A 483 10.51 22.35 -4.81
N GLY A 484 11.51 23.05 -5.32
CA GLY A 484 12.91 22.75 -5.05
C GLY A 484 13.31 23.19 -3.65
N THR A 485 14.08 22.38 -2.96
CA THR A 485 14.61 22.62 -1.61
C THR A 485 16.13 22.74 -1.63
N GLU A 486 16.74 23.02 -0.49
CA GLU A 486 18.21 22.97 -0.33
C GLU A 486 18.75 21.55 -0.54
N ALA A 487 17.94 20.51 -0.22
CA ALA A 487 18.28 19.11 -0.41
C ALA A 487 18.25 18.65 -1.86
N GLY A 488 17.54 19.36 -2.75
CA GLY A 488 17.49 19.03 -4.17
C GLY A 488 16.43 19.75 -4.97
N SER A 489 16.48 19.53 -6.26
CA SER A 489 15.59 20.17 -7.23
C SER A 489 14.76 19.11 -7.97
N PRO A 490 13.43 19.27 -8.08
CA PRO A 490 12.63 18.42 -8.92
C PRO A 490 13.07 18.46 -10.38
N ASN A 491 13.10 17.30 -11.03
CA ASN A 491 13.33 17.14 -12.46
C ASN A 491 12.15 16.40 -13.07
N ILE A 492 11.33 17.10 -13.84
CA ILE A 492 10.01 16.65 -14.24
C ILE A 492 9.85 16.75 -15.76
N THR A 493 9.49 15.63 -16.38
CA THR A 493 8.95 15.60 -17.74
C THR A 493 7.46 15.24 -17.68
N ALA A 494 6.63 16.14 -18.16
CA ALA A 494 5.19 15.96 -18.19
C ALA A 494 4.63 16.20 -19.60
N LYS A 495 3.63 15.40 -19.98
CA LYS A 495 2.96 15.49 -21.27
C LYS A 495 1.46 15.48 -21.07
N GLY A 496 0.78 16.48 -21.56
CA GLY A 496 -0.68 16.49 -21.66
C GLY A 496 -1.18 15.43 -22.64
N GLY A 497 -2.36 14.92 -22.40
CA GLY A 497 -3.01 13.97 -23.27
C GLY A 497 -3.45 14.60 -24.60
N THR A 498 -3.55 13.80 -25.63
CA THR A 498 -3.91 14.25 -26.97
C THR A 498 -5.34 14.76 -27.07
N ALA A 499 -5.63 15.57 -28.08
CA ALA A 499 -7.02 15.84 -28.48
C ALA A 499 -7.62 14.58 -29.12
N GLY A 500 -8.91 14.38 -28.96
CA GLY A 500 -9.58 13.19 -29.46
C GLY A 500 -11.10 13.28 -29.37
N THR A 501 -11.74 12.12 -29.42
CA THR A 501 -13.16 11.93 -29.15
C THR A 501 -13.27 11.05 -27.91
N ILE A 502 -14.12 11.44 -26.99
CA ILE A 502 -14.37 10.72 -25.75
C ILE A 502 -15.88 10.45 -25.61
N LEU A 503 -16.24 9.43 -24.82
CA LEU A 503 -17.60 9.25 -24.36
C LEU A 503 -17.81 10.17 -23.16
N SER A 504 -18.48 11.33 -23.38
CA SER A 504 -18.63 12.32 -22.32
C SER A 504 -19.39 11.76 -21.11
N LEU A 505 -18.79 11.92 -19.93
CA LEU A 505 -19.37 11.50 -18.66
C LEU A 505 -20.70 12.21 -18.36
N LYS A 506 -20.92 13.37 -18.98
CA LYS A 506 -22.09 14.19 -18.74
C LYS A 506 -23.25 13.92 -19.71
N SER A 507 -22.95 13.87 -20.99
CA SER A 507 -23.97 13.66 -22.02
C SER A 507 -24.24 12.19 -22.33
N GLY A 508 -23.24 11.33 -22.09
CA GLY A 508 -23.26 9.93 -22.51
C GLY A 508 -23.11 9.77 -24.04
N GLU A 509 -22.70 10.83 -24.75
CA GLU A 509 -22.50 10.83 -26.19
C GLU A 509 -21.00 11.02 -26.54
N GLU A 510 -20.61 10.62 -27.75
CA GLU A 510 -19.26 10.87 -28.23
C GLU A 510 -19.08 12.37 -28.52
N GLU A 511 -18.14 13.00 -27.84
CA GLU A 511 -17.80 14.41 -27.98
C GLU A 511 -16.32 14.61 -28.25
N ALA A 512 -16.02 15.63 -29.07
CA ALA A 512 -14.64 16.01 -29.34
C ALA A 512 -14.08 16.86 -28.19
N ILE A 513 -12.87 16.51 -27.72
CA ILE A 513 -12.17 17.19 -26.64
C ILE A 513 -10.78 17.63 -27.09
N SER A 514 -10.32 18.80 -26.61
CA SER A 514 -8.95 19.27 -26.81
C SER A 514 -7.97 18.46 -25.97
N GLY A 515 -6.69 18.52 -26.27
CA GLY A 515 -5.65 17.93 -25.40
C GLY A 515 -5.54 18.64 -24.06
N GLY A 516 -5.09 17.91 -23.04
CA GLY A 516 -4.87 18.43 -21.70
C GLY A 516 -3.57 19.22 -21.56
N ALA A 517 -3.38 19.92 -20.44
CA ALA A 517 -2.12 20.56 -20.10
C ALA A 517 -1.05 19.51 -19.75
N ALA A 518 0.23 19.82 -19.97
CA ALA A 518 1.28 18.98 -19.40
C ALA A 518 1.24 19.03 -17.86
N ILE A 519 1.12 20.26 -17.31
CA ILE A 519 0.93 20.50 -15.87
C ILE A 519 -0.25 21.47 -15.73
N GLY A 520 -1.33 21.01 -15.10
CA GLY A 520 -2.50 21.86 -14.95
C GLY A 520 -3.83 21.13 -14.96
N SER A 521 -4.80 21.67 -15.71
CA SER A 521 -6.10 21.03 -15.83
C SER A 521 -6.21 20.14 -17.08
N GLY A 522 -7.06 19.14 -17.00
CA GLY A 522 -7.60 18.50 -18.20
C GLY A 522 -8.51 19.44 -18.98
N SER A 523 -8.84 19.04 -20.20
CA SER A 523 -9.82 19.70 -21.07
C SER A 523 -11.23 19.21 -20.78
N VAL A 524 -12.21 19.98 -21.21
CA VAL A 524 -13.63 19.65 -21.08
C VAL A 524 -14.32 19.71 -22.45
N THR A 525 -15.40 18.97 -22.60
CA THR A 525 -16.24 19.01 -23.78
C THR A 525 -17.06 20.31 -23.86
N ASN A 526 -17.72 20.54 -24.99
CA ASN A 526 -18.48 21.78 -25.17
C ASN A 526 -19.63 21.90 -24.17
N GLY A 527 -19.76 23.06 -23.54
CA GLY A 527 -20.83 23.37 -22.60
C GLY A 527 -20.55 23.01 -21.14
N GLN A 528 -19.45 22.34 -20.86
CA GLN A 528 -19.00 22.07 -19.48
C GLN A 528 -18.23 23.25 -18.88
N LYS A 529 -18.20 23.31 -17.54
CA LYS A 529 -17.42 24.31 -16.81
C LYS A 529 -15.96 23.83 -16.74
N LYS A 530 -15.06 24.68 -17.18
CA LYS A 530 -13.62 24.42 -17.15
C LYS A 530 -13.06 24.56 -15.75
N ALA A 531 -12.29 23.58 -15.28
CA ALA A 531 -11.53 23.68 -14.03
C ALA A 531 -10.36 24.67 -14.19
N LYS A 532 -10.07 25.41 -13.11
CA LYS A 532 -8.84 26.20 -12.98
C LYS A 532 -7.70 25.33 -12.52
N ALA A 533 -6.48 25.77 -12.75
CA ALA A 533 -5.29 25.21 -12.14
C ALA A 533 -4.55 26.27 -11.32
N ALA A 534 -4.44 26.06 -10.02
CA ALA A 534 -3.62 26.87 -9.14
C ALA A 534 -2.24 26.23 -9.04
N ILE A 535 -1.32 26.67 -9.92
CA ILE A 535 0.02 26.09 -10.02
C ILE A 535 1.01 27.00 -9.28
N THR A 536 1.77 26.44 -8.35
CA THR A 536 2.83 27.11 -7.63
C THR A 536 4.15 26.42 -7.91
N ILE A 537 5.13 27.15 -8.42
CA ILE A 537 6.49 26.66 -8.65
C ILE A 537 7.45 27.53 -7.83
N LYS A 538 8.25 26.90 -6.96
CA LYS A 538 9.22 27.59 -6.08
C LYS A 538 10.57 26.88 -6.07
N GLY A 539 11.61 27.63 -5.79
CA GLY A 539 12.98 27.09 -5.71
C GLY A 539 13.53 26.67 -7.06
N LYS A 540 14.64 25.95 -7.06
CA LYS A 540 15.23 25.41 -8.28
C LYS A 540 14.41 24.23 -8.78
N VAL A 541 14.04 24.23 -10.03
CA VAL A 541 13.28 23.16 -10.68
C VAL A 541 13.78 22.99 -12.12
N THR A 542 13.66 21.79 -12.67
CA THR A 542 13.81 21.51 -14.10
C THR A 542 12.52 20.89 -14.57
N ILE A 543 11.83 21.53 -15.49
CA ILE A 543 10.53 21.08 -16.02
C ILE A 543 10.57 21.11 -17.54
N ASP A 544 10.26 19.98 -18.17
CA ASP A 544 9.99 19.85 -19.62
C ASP A 544 8.51 19.50 -19.79
N ALA A 545 7.72 20.47 -20.17
CA ALA A 545 6.28 20.39 -20.30
C ALA A 545 5.87 20.38 -21.77
N THR A 546 5.25 19.30 -22.24
CA THR A 546 4.69 19.20 -23.59
C THR A 546 3.17 19.25 -23.52
N ALA A 547 2.56 20.25 -24.09
CA ALA A 547 1.11 20.39 -24.16
C ALA A 547 0.48 19.26 -24.97
N GLY A 548 -0.75 18.90 -24.63
CA GLY A 548 -1.58 18.00 -25.43
C GLY A 548 -1.98 18.63 -26.77
N GLY A 549 -2.58 17.82 -27.64
CA GLY A 549 -2.99 18.26 -28.98
C GLY A 549 -4.09 19.32 -29.01
N LYS A 550 -4.28 19.96 -30.17
CA LYS A 550 -5.31 20.98 -30.42
C LYS A 550 -6.52 20.36 -31.12
N LEU A 551 -7.73 20.79 -30.74
CA LEU A 551 -8.83 20.90 -31.69
C LEU A 551 -8.67 22.26 -32.45
N ALA A 552 -8.90 22.28 -33.77
CA ALA A 552 -8.74 23.45 -34.62
C ALA A 552 -9.25 24.74 -33.94
N ASP A 553 -8.47 25.71 -33.63
CA ASP A 553 -8.75 27.03 -33.05
C ASP A 553 -8.49 27.22 -31.54
N LYS A 554 -8.02 26.23 -30.80
CA LYS A 554 -7.64 26.41 -29.38
C LYS A 554 -6.12 26.28 -29.20
N ASP A 555 -5.52 27.20 -28.43
CA ASP A 555 -4.10 27.13 -28.13
C ASP A 555 -3.78 25.92 -27.26
N ALA A 556 -2.69 25.22 -27.56
CA ALA A 556 -2.15 24.20 -26.71
C ALA A 556 -1.59 24.84 -25.42
N ILE A 557 -1.86 24.22 -24.25
CA ILE A 557 -1.44 24.73 -22.95
C ILE A 557 -0.44 23.74 -22.37
N ALA A 558 0.81 24.18 -22.18
CA ALA A 558 1.82 23.36 -21.55
C ALA A 558 1.71 23.42 -20.03
N ILE A 559 1.61 24.61 -19.45
CA ILE A 559 1.45 24.78 -17.99
C ILE A 559 0.35 25.81 -17.75
N GLY A 560 -0.79 25.36 -17.23
CA GLY A 560 -1.94 26.23 -17.00
C GLY A 560 -3.29 25.53 -17.11
N ASP A 561 -4.29 26.28 -17.51
CA ASP A 561 -5.65 25.76 -17.67
C ASP A 561 -6.39 26.41 -18.86
N ALA A 562 -7.45 25.76 -19.32
CA ALA A 562 -8.23 26.21 -20.46
C ALA A 562 -9.05 27.51 -20.23
N LEU A 563 -9.13 28.02 -18.98
CA LEU A 563 -9.79 29.28 -18.64
C LEU A 563 -8.83 30.47 -18.71
N THR A 564 -7.65 30.33 -18.10
CA THR A 564 -6.67 31.40 -17.93
C THR A 564 -5.53 31.33 -18.94
N GLY A 565 -5.41 30.19 -19.67
CA GLY A 565 -4.34 29.95 -20.63
C GLY A 565 -3.02 29.55 -19.95
N GLU A 566 -1.91 29.81 -20.63
CA GLU A 566 -0.57 29.57 -20.10
C GLU A 566 -0.29 30.40 -18.84
N GLN A 567 0.06 29.76 -17.75
CA GLN A 567 0.39 30.45 -16.50
C GLN A 567 1.78 31.06 -16.57
N LYS A 568 1.87 32.32 -16.19
CA LYS A 568 3.13 33.07 -16.10
C LYS A 568 3.69 32.95 -14.69
N PHE A 569 4.99 32.68 -14.58
CA PHE A 569 5.71 32.71 -13.33
C PHE A 569 6.57 33.98 -13.24
N ALA A 570 6.68 34.57 -12.07
CA ALA A 570 7.54 35.72 -11.80
C ALA A 570 8.53 35.35 -10.68
N GLY A 571 9.78 35.76 -10.83
CA GLY A 571 10.79 35.64 -9.78
C GLY A 571 11.30 34.21 -9.55
N LEU A 572 11.34 33.37 -10.56
CA LEU A 572 12.01 32.08 -10.49
C LEU A 572 13.50 32.28 -10.15
N PRO A 573 14.06 31.49 -9.20
CA PRO A 573 15.45 31.66 -8.79
C PRO A 573 16.43 31.23 -9.89
N VAL A 574 17.66 31.73 -9.80
CA VAL A 574 18.76 31.32 -10.69
C VAL A 574 18.92 29.80 -10.64
N GLY A 575 18.91 29.16 -11.80
CA GLY A 575 19.00 27.71 -11.97
C GLY A 575 17.65 26.99 -12.04
N ALA A 576 16.52 27.68 -11.98
CA ALA A 576 15.24 27.12 -12.43
C ALA A 576 15.17 27.14 -13.96
N VAL A 577 14.72 26.03 -14.57
CA VAL A 577 14.58 25.88 -16.03
C VAL A 577 13.20 25.29 -16.30
N ILE A 578 12.37 26.02 -17.04
CA ILE A 578 11.06 25.56 -17.52
C ILE A 578 11.05 25.64 -19.04
N THR A 579 10.88 24.49 -19.67
CA THR A 579 10.70 24.39 -21.12
C THR A 579 9.26 24.02 -21.43
N ARG A 580 8.63 24.73 -22.34
CA ARG A 580 7.26 24.47 -22.80
C ARG A 580 7.25 24.23 -24.28
N LYS A 581 6.54 23.20 -24.73
CA LYS A 581 6.39 22.86 -26.16
C LYS A 581 4.95 22.43 -26.44
N ASP A 582 4.52 22.59 -27.69
CA ASP A 582 3.37 21.89 -28.22
C ASP A 582 3.77 20.48 -28.73
N LEU A 583 2.80 19.67 -29.17
CA LEU A 583 3.06 18.34 -29.72
C LEU A 583 3.96 18.33 -30.96
N ASP A 584 3.99 19.42 -31.73
CA ASP A 584 4.82 19.56 -32.91
C ASP A 584 6.24 20.05 -32.57
N GLY A 585 6.53 20.22 -31.25
CA GLY A 585 7.82 20.68 -30.74
C GLY A 585 8.03 22.19 -30.84
N LYS A 586 6.98 22.97 -31.16
CA LYS A 586 7.06 24.42 -31.17
C LYS A 586 7.26 24.95 -29.77
N ASP A 587 8.23 25.85 -29.60
CA ASP A 587 8.53 26.48 -28.31
C ASP A 587 7.38 27.41 -27.88
N LEU A 588 6.84 27.11 -26.68
CA LEU A 588 5.82 27.89 -25.98
C LEU A 588 6.41 28.56 -24.71
N THR A 589 7.73 28.51 -24.52
CA THR A 589 8.41 29.02 -23.32
C THR A 589 8.19 30.52 -23.16
N LEU A 590 7.77 30.95 -21.99
CA LEU A 590 7.49 32.35 -21.68
C LEU A 590 8.75 33.03 -21.13
N GLU A 591 8.79 34.37 -21.25
CA GLU A 591 9.93 35.15 -20.73
C GLU A 591 10.16 34.95 -19.22
N GLY A 592 9.08 34.80 -18.43
CA GLY A 592 9.14 34.50 -16.99
C GLY A 592 9.61 33.10 -16.60
N ASP A 593 9.72 32.19 -17.56
CA ASP A 593 10.24 30.82 -17.35
C ASP A 593 11.78 30.76 -17.29
N LYS A 594 12.42 31.85 -17.73
CA LYS A 594 13.88 32.00 -17.68
C LYS A 594 14.29 32.56 -16.32
N PRO A 595 15.36 32.08 -15.70
CA PRO A 595 15.87 32.66 -14.48
C PRO A 595 16.22 34.12 -14.72
N THR A 596 15.86 34.97 -13.77
CA THR A 596 16.39 36.34 -13.76
C THR A 596 17.90 36.26 -13.59
N GLU A 597 18.65 36.57 -14.61
CA GLU A 597 20.11 36.76 -14.43
C GLU A 597 20.29 37.81 -13.32
N PRO A 598 21.21 37.59 -12.37
CA PRO A 598 21.57 38.63 -11.42
C PRO A 598 21.99 39.83 -12.22
N GLU A 599 21.35 40.98 -11.97
CA GLU A 599 21.75 42.25 -12.61
C GLU A 599 23.27 42.32 -12.55
N LYS A 600 23.87 42.29 -13.75
CA LYS A 600 25.31 42.48 -13.88
C LYS A 600 25.58 43.84 -13.24
N PRO A 601 26.44 43.93 -12.22
CA PRO A 601 26.72 45.22 -11.61
C PRO A 601 27.05 46.20 -12.72
N GLU A 602 26.23 47.26 -12.85
CA GLU A 602 26.47 48.29 -13.84
C GLU A 602 27.94 48.73 -13.72
N LYS A 603 28.66 48.56 -14.83
CA LYS A 603 30.00 49.12 -14.91
C LYS A 603 29.85 50.59 -14.63
N PRO A 604 30.58 51.17 -13.65
CA PRO A 604 30.48 52.59 -13.39
C PRO A 604 30.74 53.34 -14.69
N ASP A 605 29.75 54.15 -15.10
CA ASP A 605 29.81 55.01 -16.28
C ASP A 605 30.98 55.95 -16.13
N PRO A 606 31.98 55.97 -17.02
CA PRO A 606 33.16 56.82 -16.85
C PRO A 606 32.91 58.27 -17.18
N GLU A 607 31.67 58.70 -17.52
CA GLU A 607 31.39 60.05 -17.98
C GLU A 607 30.49 60.93 -17.07
N LYS A 608 30.21 60.55 -15.84
CA LYS A 608 29.60 61.51 -14.90
C LYS A 608 30.64 62.15 -14.02
N PRO A 609 30.92 63.47 -14.17
CA PRO A 609 31.81 64.18 -13.27
C PRO A 609 31.14 64.24 -11.86
N ASN A 610 31.90 63.83 -10.86
CA ASN A 610 31.53 63.93 -9.47
C ASN A 610 31.34 65.41 -9.07
N PRO A 611 30.17 65.90 -8.72
CA PRO A 611 30.05 67.25 -8.24
C PRO A 611 30.48 67.36 -6.79
N ASN A 612 31.60 68.00 -6.64
CA ASN A 612 31.97 68.87 -5.50
C ASN A 612 32.60 68.27 -4.26
N PRO A 613 33.86 68.55 -3.97
CA PRO A 613 34.43 68.33 -2.66
C PRO A 613 33.90 69.40 -1.69
N ASN A 614 33.33 68.99 -0.62
CA ASN A 614 33.04 69.84 0.55
C ASN A 614 34.35 70.17 1.26
N PRO A 615 34.74 71.45 1.46
CA PRO A 615 35.97 71.81 2.15
C PRO A 615 35.76 71.83 3.64
N GLU A 616 36.82 71.39 4.34
CA GLU A 616 37.23 71.76 5.70
C GLU A 616 36.48 71.11 6.90
N ASN A 617 37.09 70.07 7.35
CA ASN A 617 37.16 69.79 8.82
C ASN A 617 38.60 69.50 9.21
N PRO A 618 39.31 70.38 9.95
CA PRO A 618 40.65 70.09 10.44
C PRO A 618 40.57 69.20 11.68
N ASN A 619 41.09 67.98 11.52
CA ASN A 619 41.36 67.11 12.63
C ASN A 619 42.84 67.23 13.05
N PRO A 620 43.18 67.34 14.32
CA PRO A 620 44.44 66.84 14.80
C PRO A 620 44.16 65.72 15.81
N ASN A 621 44.48 64.48 15.41
CA ASN A 621 44.68 63.42 16.37
C ASN A 621 46.14 63.01 16.30
N PRO A 622 46.92 63.12 17.40
CA PRO A 622 48.26 62.57 17.44
C PRO A 622 48.26 61.15 18.02
N GLU A 623 49.04 60.35 17.34
CA GLU A 623 49.87 59.26 17.85
C GLU A 623 49.20 58.08 18.60
N ASN A 624 49.11 56.98 17.89
CA ASN A 624 49.16 55.67 18.48
C ASN A 624 50.32 54.86 17.87
N PRO A 625 51.37 54.54 18.63
CA PRO A 625 52.43 53.66 18.13
C PRO A 625 52.00 52.20 18.25
N ASN A 626 51.89 51.56 17.08
CA ASN A 626 51.85 50.14 16.96
C ASN A 626 53.19 49.50 17.34
N PRO A 627 53.23 48.41 18.07
CA PRO A 627 54.07 47.30 17.65
C PRO A 627 53.29 46.02 17.53
N ASN A 628 53.26 45.50 16.33
CA ASN A 628 53.03 44.12 16.04
C ASN A 628 54.20 43.26 16.54
N PRO A 629 53.95 42.15 17.22
CA PRO A 629 54.84 40.99 17.10
C PRO A 629 54.10 39.75 16.67
N GLU A 630 54.60 39.22 15.57
CA GLU A 630 54.85 37.80 15.28
C GLU A 630 53.83 36.77 15.72
N ASN A 631 53.16 36.22 14.74
CA ASN A 631 52.41 34.96 14.77
C ASN A 631 53.42 33.77 14.68
N PRO A 632 53.51 32.90 15.66
CA PRO A 632 53.91 31.51 15.42
C PRO A 632 52.70 30.60 15.50
N ASN A 633 52.31 30.08 14.37
CA ASN A 633 51.48 28.86 14.28
C ASN A 633 52.23 27.71 14.96
N PRO A 634 51.61 26.98 15.86
CA PRO A 634 51.63 25.55 15.81
C PRO A 634 50.25 24.96 15.89
N ASN A 635 49.91 24.18 14.88
CA ASN A 635 48.86 23.18 14.88
C ASN A 635 49.07 22.22 16.07
N PRO A 636 48.13 22.11 17.01
CA PRO A 636 48.10 20.98 17.90
C PRO A 636 47.07 19.96 17.42
N GLU A 637 47.55 18.74 17.36
CA GLU A 637 46.86 17.48 17.21
C GLU A 637 45.56 17.42 18.03
N ASN A 638 44.54 16.91 17.40
CA ASN A 638 43.25 16.58 17.96
C ASN A 638 43.33 15.34 18.85
N PRO A 639 43.19 15.42 20.16
CA PRO A 639 42.85 14.28 20.97
C PRO A 639 41.30 14.28 21.19
N ASN A 640 40.66 13.35 20.54
CA ASN A 640 39.33 12.95 20.88
C ASN A 640 39.35 12.16 22.21
N PRO A 641 38.73 12.61 23.28
CA PRO A 641 38.18 11.73 24.27
C PRO A 641 36.65 11.72 24.17
N ASN A 642 36.16 10.56 23.78
CA ASN A 642 34.80 10.15 23.98
C ASN A 642 34.47 10.24 25.49
N PRO A 643 33.54 11.09 25.94
CA PRO A 643 33.02 10.97 27.28
C PRO A 643 31.94 9.90 27.31
N GLU A 644 32.21 8.93 28.16
CA GLU A 644 31.24 7.94 28.64
C GLU A 644 29.96 8.64 29.10
N ASN A 645 28.83 8.14 28.63
CA ASN A 645 27.48 8.55 28.99
C ASN A 645 27.14 7.96 30.37
N PRO A 646 27.09 8.73 31.44
CA PRO A 646 26.38 8.29 32.64
C PRO A 646 24.92 8.68 32.48
N ASN A 647 24.08 7.66 32.24
CA ASN A 647 22.66 7.76 32.41
C ASN A 647 22.33 7.70 33.93
N PRO A 648 21.86 8.74 34.57
CA PRO A 648 21.01 8.58 35.72
C PRO A 648 19.58 8.84 35.30
N ASN A 649 18.81 7.77 35.32
CA ASN A 649 17.36 7.78 35.34
C ASN A 649 16.90 8.62 36.55
N PRO A 650 16.28 9.78 36.41
CA PRO A 650 15.61 10.41 37.52
C PRO A 650 14.27 9.73 37.72
N GLU A 651 14.11 9.21 38.91
CA GLU A 651 12.84 8.76 39.47
C GLU A 651 11.77 9.83 39.24
N ASN A 652 10.66 9.41 38.68
CA ASN A 652 9.48 10.23 38.46
C ASN A 652 8.71 10.38 39.79
N PRO A 653 8.70 11.53 40.46
CA PRO A 653 7.70 11.79 41.47
C PRO A 653 6.45 12.34 40.77
N ASN A 654 5.48 11.48 40.63
CA ASN A 654 4.11 11.85 40.29
C ASN A 654 3.44 12.44 41.56
N PRO A 655 3.10 13.71 41.61
CA PRO A 655 1.98 14.16 42.40
C PRO A 655 0.80 14.41 41.47
N ASN A 656 -0.15 13.48 41.53
CA ASN A 656 -1.50 13.67 41.06
C ASN A 656 -2.12 14.88 41.72
N PRO A 657 -2.45 15.98 41.04
CA PRO A 657 -3.32 16.98 41.60
C PRO A 657 -4.76 16.51 41.47
N GLU A 658 -5.42 16.40 42.59
CA GLU A 658 -6.85 16.18 42.71
C GLU A 658 -7.62 17.13 41.80
N ASN A 659 -8.42 16.56 40.91
CA ASN A 659 -9.35 17.26 40.05
C ASN A 659 -10.64 17.54 40.82
N PRO A 660 -10.95 18.79 41.21
CA PRO A 660 -12.29 19.12 41.65
C PRO A 660 -13.15 19.32 40.38
N ASN A 661 -13.91 18.31 40.03
CA ASN A 661 -15.00 18.42 39.08
C ASN A 661 -16.25 18.96 39.79
N PRO A 662 -16.74 20.15 39.49
CA PRO A 662 -18.14 20.46 39.70
C PRO A 662 -18.88 20.16 38.38
N ASN A 663 -19.57 19.06 38.39
CA ASN A 663 -20.62 18.71 37.41
C ASN A 663 -21.73 19.79 37.48
N PRO A 664 -21.99 20.57 36.42
CA PRO A 664 -23.25 21.29 36.33
C PRO A 664 -24.34 20.33 35.88
N GLU A 665 -25.35 20.25 36.70
CA GLU A 665 -26.59 19.54 36.45
C GLU A 665 -27.16 19.91 35.08
N ASN A 666 -27.34 18.90 34.24
CA ASN A 666 -28.05 19.00 32.96
C ASN A 666 -29.55 18.80 33.24
N PRO A 667 -30.41 19.79 33.12
CA PRO A 667 -31.81 19.56 33.07
C PRO A 667 -32.18 19.16 31.64
N ASN A 668 -32.36 17.85 31.42
CA ASN A 668 -32.99 17.29 30.24
C ASN A 668 -34.53 17.35 30.42
N PRO A 669 -35.26 18.14 29.69
CA PRO A 669 -36.64 17.84 29.44
C PRO A 669 -36.73 17.02 28.14
N ASN A 670 -36.98 15.73 28.31
CA ASN A 670 -37.43 14.82 27.29
C ASN A 670 -38.79 15.32 26.73
N PRO A 671 -38.91 15.72 25.46
CA PRO A 671 -40.25 15.86 24.88
C PRO A 671 -40.75 14.48 24.48
N GLU A 672 -41.89 14.14 25.03
CA GLU A 672 -42.68 12.98 24.71
C GLU A 672 -42.86 12.86 23.20
N ASN A 673 -42.50 11.70 22.64
CA ASN A 673 -42.76 11.32 21.28
C ASN A 673 -44.17 10.76 21.17
N PRO A 674 -45.13 11.45 20.55
CA PRO A 674 -46.38 10.84 20.16
C PRO A 674 -46.15 10.09 18.86
N ASN A 675 -46.02 8.78 18.95
CA ASN A 675 -46.16 7.86 17.83
C ASN A 675 -47.66 7.66 17.51
N PRO A 676 -48.16 8.07 16.37
CA PRO A 676 -49.31 7.43 15.77
C PRO A 676 -48.82 6.53 14.64
N ASN A 677 -48.82 5.23 14.91
CA ASN A 677 -48.79 4.17 13.92
C ASN A 677 -49.98 4.38 12.95
N PRO A 678 -49.77 4.65 11.66
CA PRO A 678 -50.83 4.52 10.69
C PRO A 678 -50.94 3.05 10.30
N GLU A 679 -52.13 2.52 10.54
CA GLU A 679 -52.59 1.22 10.09
C GLU A 679 -52.34 1.04 8.59
N ASN A 680 -51.68 -0.06 8.25
CA ASN A 680 -51.46 -0.51 6.89
C ASN A 680 -52.74 -1.15 6.33
N PRO A 681 -53.41 -0.53 5.38
CA PRO A 681 -54.45 -1.25 4.62
C PRO A 681 -53.75 -1.97 3.45
N ASN A 682 -53.56 -3.26 3.59
CA ASN A 682 -53.25 -4.17 2.49
C ASN A 682 -54.55 -4.40 1.68
N PRO A 683 -54.63 -4.06 0.42
CA PRO A 683 -55.44 -4.78 -0.52
C PRO A 683 -54.55 -5.54 -1.49
N ASN A 684 -54.53 -6.84 -1.30
CA ASN A 684 -54.11 -7.82 -2.28
C ASN A 684 -54.95 -7.66 -3.57
N PRO A 685 -54.39 -7.29 -4.71
CA PRO A 685 -55.11 -7.46 -5.96
C PRO A 685 -54.93 -8.89 -6.45
N GLU A 686 -56.06 -9.55 -6.61
CA GLU A 686 -56.21 -10.84 -7.25
C GLU A 686 -55.49 -10.86 -8.63
N ASN A 687 -54.72 -11.89 -8.84
CA ASN A 687 -54.04 -12.24 -10.09
C ASN A 687 -55.06 -12.85 -11.08
N PRO A 688 -55.42 -12.20 -12.17
CA PRO A 688 -56.06 -12.90 -13.27
C PRO A 688 -55.01 -13.43 -14.23
N ASN A 689 -54.72 -14.72 -14.15
CA ASN A 689 -54.09 -15.49 -15.20
C ASN A 689 -55.09 -15.68 -16.37
N PRO A 690 -54.76 -15.32 -17.59
CA PRO A 690 -55.19 -16.06 -18.74
C PRO A 690 -53.98 -16.60 -19.51
N ASN A 691 -53.83 -17.91 -19.44
CA ASN A 691 -53.07 -18.75 -20.36
C ASN A 691 -53.63 -18.55 -21.80
N PRO A 692 -52.85 -18.09 -22.76
CA PRO A 692 -53.21 -18.24 -24.15
C PRO A 692 -52.68 -19.58 -24.69
N GLU A 693 -53.56 -20.35 -25.17
CA GLU A 693 -53.40 -21.62 -25.91
C GLU A 693 -52.39 -21.47 -27.07
N ASN A 694 -51.51 -22.43 -27.15
CA ASN A 694 -50.60 -22.66 -28.28
C ASN A 694 -51.31 -23.32 -29.46
N PRO A 695 -51.32 -22.74 -30.65
CA PRO A 695 -51.60 -23.51 -31.86
C PRO A 695 -50.30 -23.80 -32.59
N ASN A 696 -49.86 -25.04 -32.50
CA ASN A 696 -48.99 -25.65 -33.51
C ASN A 696 -49.74 -25.81 -34.83
N PRO A 697 -49.13 -25.53 -36.00
CA PRO A 697 -49.18 -26.49 -37.06
C PRO A 697 -47.83 -26.73 -37.74
N ASN A 698 -47.45 -27.99 -37.75
CA ASN A 698 -46.65 -28.60 -38.80
C ASN A 698 -47.48 -28.67 -40.12
N PRO A 699 -46.89 -28.80 -41.35
CA PRO A 699 -45.84 -29.78 -41.66
C PRO A 699 -44.44 -29.26 -41.94
#